data_3f21b35f5142df1b421b02e4ef007377
#
_entry.id   3f21b35f5142df1b421b02e4ef007377
#
_cell.length_a   1.000
_cell.length_b   1.000
_cell.length_c   1.000
_cell.angle_alpha   90.00
_cell.angle_beta   90.00
_cell.angle_gamma   90.00
#
_symmetry.space_group_name_H-M   'P 1'
#
loop_
_entity.id
_entity.type
_entity.pdbx_description
1 polymer ?
#
loop_
_entity_poly.entity_id
_entity_poly.type
_entity_poly.pdbx_seq_one_letter_code
_entity_poly.pdbx_strand_id
1 'polypeptide(L)'
;MDRERKEKRNNRFTTKMQKKLVVLYLCVLLAFTGLGARLILINRDNGEQYEKQVLSQQQYSSRTIPYKRGEITDRKGTKLAVSEKVYNVVLDCKLMNEKEEYVDATISALTQCFDVDEGEIRSYNEANPDSQYYVLARQLTYDEIAPFQELEADEETGRYIQGVWFEEEYKRNYPLGSLASDVIGFTSSDNVGSYGLEEYYNDELSGTNGREYGYMNDDSNLERTTKAAVDGNNLVSTLDVNIQSIVEDKLQEFNDTYKDAVREGNGARNVGCVIMEVDSGEVLAMASYPNFDLNDPRNTDALIGQNMVDADGTVLEEVINEAALSSMDDDTLYRQLNYLWRNYCISNTYEPGSTIKPFTAAAGLESGALSGNETYECAGSLTVVAGEKPIKCHNVYGDGVLTISQAIERSCNVALMKMGQTIGETTLLKYLEDFNFGLKTNIDLAGEARTASLVFTEDTMGPTELATTTFGQGFNVTMIQMITGFCALINGGYYYEPHMVSQITSSDGSVVRNIEPRLLKQVVSEETSAKIRDYCLQVVIGENGTGHTARPAGYLIGGKTGTAETQPRGNNEYVVSFMGYAPADDPEIAIYVVVDRPNAENQDDAKFATRIVRSILTEVLPYLDIFMTEELSEEEQQELEEAQIAYEQALVSGNDVSGNDADENTEGSSEETGTGTDGGAEGSGTDGTGPESEGESSADSGTTDGSSDADGTDSSSETPADNGGYTMDDITIDPETGEGVLPDGTRVDPDTGEVIGNVELNLPESNLPLGEEDEGDSPF
;
A
#
# COMPACT_ATOMS: atom_id res chain seq x y z
N MET A 1 -32.33 -39.76 -73.52
CA MET A 1 -31.33 -38.82 -72.98
C MET A 1 -31.88 -38.28 -71.71
N ASP A 2 -31.77 -39.09 -70.66
CA ASP A 2 -32.32 -38.77 -69.32
C ASP A 2 -31.24 -38.14 -68.47
N ARG A 3 -31.52 -36.96 -67.99
CA ARG A 3 -30.74 -36.33 -66.98
C ARG A 3 -31.37 -36.59 -65.60
N GLU A 4 -30.81 -37.52 -64.84
CA GLU A 4 -31.15 -37.76 -63.44
C GLU A 4 -30.83 -36.53 -62.61
N ARG A 5 -31.87 -35.94 -62.08
CA ARG A 5 -31.77 -34.95 -60.97
C ARG A 5 -31.48 -35.71 -59.66
N LYS A 6 -30.28 -35.59 -59.14
CA LYS A 6 -29.99 -35.99 -57.77
C LYS A 6 -30.65 -34.97 -56.82
N GLU A 7 -31.72 -35.36 -56.19
CA GLU A 7 -32.30 -34.64 -55.02
C GLU A 7 -31.34 -34.72 -53.84
N LYS A 8 -30.85 -33.59 -53.41
CA LYS A 8 -30.21 -33.45 -52.08
C LYS A 8 -31.30 -33.68 -51.03
N ARG A 9 -31.28 -34.79 -50.35
CA ARG A 9 -32.07 -35.06 -49.14
C ARG A 9 -31.54 -34.15 -48.04
N ASN A 10 -32.25 -33.08 -47.74
CA ASN A 10 -32.08 -32.27 -46.54
C ASN A 10 -32.52 -33.14 -45.34
N ASN A 11 -31.56 -33.68 -44.60
CA ASN A 11 -31.83 -34.37 -43.34
C ASN A 11 -32.24 -33.34 -42.27
N ARG A 12 -33.47 -32.84 -42.35
CA ARG A 12 -34.07 -32.11 -41.24
C ARG A 12 -34.38 -33.09 -40.11
N PHE A 13 -33.84 -32.83 -38.94
CA PHE A 13 -34.16 -33.57 -37.70
C PHE A 13 -35.69 -33.57 -37.50
N THR A 14 -36.27 -34.75 -37.63
CA THR A 14 -37.73 -34.92 -37.42
C THR A 14 -38.01 -34.83 -35.91
N THR A 15 -39.18 -34.29 -35.52
CA THR A 15 -39.66 -34.20 -34.14
C THR A 15 -39.56 -35.51 -33.34
N LYS A 16 -39.65 -36.67 -34.05
CA LYS A 16 -39.41 -38.00 -33.47
C LYS A 16 -37.93 -38.25 -33.13
N MET A 17 -37.00 -37.73 -33.94
CA MET A 17 -35.57 -37.85 -33.69
C MET A 17 -35.14 -36.92 -32.55
N GLN A 18 -35.66 -35.70 -32.49
CA GLN A 18 -35.44 -34.76 -31.37
C GLN A 18 -35.92 -35.34 -30.03
N LYS A 19 -37.13 -35.94 -29.98
CA LYS A 19 -37.61 -36.63 -28.78
C LYS A 19 -36.75 -37.82 -28.37
N LYS A 20 -36.22 -38.61 -29.33
CA LYS A 20 -35.27 -39.68 -29.01
C LYS A 20 -33.94 -39.17 -28.50
N LEU A 21 -33.43 -38.03 -29.01
CA LEU A 21 -32.21 -37.38 -28.57
C LEU A 21 -32.37 -36.82 -27.15
N VAL A 22 -33.51 -36.18 -26.84
CA VAL A 22 -33.83 -35.69 -25.49
C VAL A 22 -33.93 -36.87 -24.52
N VAL A 23 -34.57 -37.96 -24.88
CA VAL A 23 -34.63 -39.16 -24.03
C VAL A 23 -33.23 -39.75 -23.81
N LEU A 24 -32.41 -39.84 -24.86
CA LEU A 24 -31.04 -40.32 -24.74
C LEU A 24 -30.21 -39.42 -23.82
N TYR A 25 -30.32 -38.08 -23.98
CA TYR A 25 -29.67 -37.10 -23.12
C TYR A 25 -30.09 -37.22 -21.64
N LEU A 26 -31.40 -37.39 -21.40
CA LEU A 26 -31.96 -37.65 -20.07
C LEU A 26 -31.42 -38.93 -19.44
N CYS A 27 -31.30 -40.02 -20.24
CA CYS A 27 -30.73 -41.28 -19.76
C CYS A 27 -29.24 -41.14 -19.42
N VAL A 28 -28.47 -40.40 -20.21
CA VAL A 28 -27.07 -40.12 -19.97
C VAL A 28 -26.91 -39.27 -18.70
N LEU A 29 -27.72 -38.22 -18.55
CA LEU A 29 -27.72 -37.34 -17.38
C LEU A 29 -28.10 -38.13 -16.11
N LEU A 30 -29.11 -39.02 -16.17
CA LEU A 30 -29.49 -39.92 -15.08
C LEU A 30 -28.36 -40.92 -14.74
N ALA A 31 -27.63 -41.41 -15.73
CA ALA A 31 -26.51 -42.31 -15.51
C ALA A 31 -25.33 -41.56 -14.80
N PHE A 32 -25.02 -40.33 -15.22
CA PHE A 32 -24.00 -39.52 -14.57
C PHE A 32 -24.41 -39.10 -13.15
N THR A 33 -25.68 -38.74 -12.95
CA THR A 33 -26.20 -38.43 -11.60
C THR A 33 -26.14 -39.66 -10.68
N GLY A 34 -26.48 -40.85 -11.23
CA GLY A 34 -26.36 -42.12 -10.50
C GLY A 34 -24.93 -42.50 -10.18
N LEU A 35 -23.98 -42.21 -11.08
CA LEU A 35 -22.54 -42.40 -10.86
C LEU A 35 -22.02 -41.39 -9.80
N GLY A 36 -22.42 -40.12 -9.87
CA GLY A 36 -22.09 -39.11 -8.87
C GLY A 36 -22.63 -39.50 -7.51
N ALA A 37 -23.89 -39.86 -7.40
CA ALA A 37 -24.50 -40.33 -6.14
C ALA A 37 -23.79 -41.57 -5.60
N ARG A 38 -23.41 -42.51 -6.46
CA ARG A 38 -22.66 -43.71 -6.04
C ARG A 38 -21.25 -43.35 -5.53
N LEU A 39 -20.56 -42.40 -6.17
CA LEU A 39 -19.27 -41.91 -5.73
C LEU A 39 -19.37 -41.26 -4.34
N ILE A 40 -20.41 -40.41 -4.12
CA ILE A 40 -20.69 -39.78 -2.82
C ILE A 40 -20.98 -40.83 -1.74
N LEU A 41 -21.79 -41.85 -2.06
CA LEU A 41 -22.09 -42.94 -1.12
C LEU A 41 -20.84 -43.77 -0.79
N ILE A 42 -20.01 -44.10 -1.80
CA ILE A 42 -18.75 -44.82 -1.55
C ILE A 42 -17.80 -43.97 -0.68
N ASN A 43 -17.73 -42.69 -0.95
CA ASN A 43 -16.87 -41.78 -0.15
C ASN A 43 -17.41 -41.62 1.28
N ARG A 44 -18.71 -41.55 1.49
CA ARG A 44 -19.36 -41.49 2.79
C ARG A 44 -19.22 -42.79 3.59
N ASP A 45 -19.48 -43.94 2.96
CA ASP A 45 -19.54 -45.24 3.64
C ASP A 45 -18.15 -45.87 3.87
N ASN A 46 -17.15 -45.55 3.02
CA ASN A 46 -15.82 -46.13 3.07
C ASN A 46 -14.69 -45.09 3.14
N GLY A 47 -15.02 -43.80 3.16
CA GLY A 47 -14.01 -42.69 3.17
C GLY A 47 -12.98 -42.86 4.29
N GLU A 48 -13.43 -43.05 5.52
CA GLU A 48 -12.55 -43.29 6.66
C GLU A 48 -11.74 -44.59 6.54
N GLN A 49 -12.29 -45.61 5.91
CA GLN A 49 -11.61 -46.89 5.72
C GLN A 49 -10.53 -46.80 4.63
N TYR A 50 -10.81 -46.06 3.54
CA TYR A 50 -9.82 -45.75 2.51
C TYR A 50 -8.76 -44.76 3.05
N GLU A 51 -9.14 -43.77 3.85
CA GLU A 51 -8.22 -42.86 4.51
C GLU A 51 -7.32 -43.60 5.52
N LYS A 52 -7.89 -44.48 6.35
CA LYS A 52 -7.11 -45.35 7.26
C LYS A 52 -6.24 -46.32 6.49
N GLN A 53 -6.68 -46.84 5.35
CA GLN A 53 -5.89 -47.75 4.50
C GLN A 53 -4.76 -47.01 3.80
N VAL A 54 -4.99 -45.77 3.36
CA VAL A 54 -3.97 -44.88 2.81
C VAL A 54 -3.01 -44.46 3.92
N LEU A 55 -3.51 -44.08 5.11
CA LEU A 55 -2.69 -43.75 6.27
C LEU A 55 -1.89 -44.96 6.77
N SER A 56 -2.44 -46.16 6.78
CA SER A 56 -1.70 -47.38 7.17
C SER A 56 -0.63 -47.80 6.16
N GLN A 57 -0.80 -47.47 4.89
CA GLN A 57 0.23 -47.60 3.86
C GLN A 57 1.28 -46.47 3.90
N GLN A 58 0.96 -45.35 4.56
CA GLN A 58 1.83 -44.16 4.71
C GLN A 58 2.72 -44.24 5.99
N GLN A 59 2.74 -45.32 6.72
CA GLN A 59 3.49 -45.44 8.00
C GLN A 59 5.02 -45.44 7.85
N TYR A 60 5.58 -45.16 6.69
CA TYR A 60 7.02 -45.01 6.48
C TYR A 60 7.35 -43.67 5.84
N SER A 61 7.86 -42.75 6.67
CA SER A 61 8.47 -41.43 6.36
C SER A 61 7.95 -40.69 5.14
N SER A 62 6.93 -39.86 5.33
CA SER A 62 6.55 -38.86 4.35
C SER A 62 7.24 -37.53 4.71
N ARG A 63 8.06 -36.97 3.83
CA ARG A 63 8.70 -35.68 3.99
C ARG A 63 8.09 -34.68 3.00
N THR A 64 7.73 -33.50 3.47
CA THR A 64 7.35 -32.38 2.61
C THR A 64 8.59 -31.77 2.00
N ILE A 65 8.55 -31.47 0.72
CA ILE A 65 9.58 -30.71 0.01
C ILE A 65 8.98 -29.30 -0.18
N PRO A 66 9.50 -28.27 0.49
CA PRO A 66 8.94 -26.94 0.39
C PRO A 66 9.14 -26.37 -1.02
N TYR A 67 8.18 -25.58 -1.49
CA TYR A 67 8.33 -24.79 -2.70
C TYR A 67 9.08 -23.49 -2.39
N LYS A 68 9.75 -22.93 -3.38
CA LYS A 68 10.32 -21.59 -3.34
C LYS A 68 9.25 -20.59 -3.78
N ARG A 69 8.93 -19.59 -2.94
CA ARG A 69 8.07 -18.47 -3.30
C ARG A 69 8.76 -17.62 -4.36
N GLY A 70 8.02 -17.16 -5.37
CA GLY A 70 8.53 -16.39 -6.49
C GLY A 70 9.25 -15.11 -6.06
N GLU A 71 10.22 -14.68 -6.84
CA GLU A 71 10.98 -13.45 -6.61
C GLU A 71 10.18 -12.23 -7.09
N ILE A 72 10.38 -11.08 -6.43
CA ILE A 72 9.90 -9.78 -6.90
C ILE A 72 11.12 -8.96 -7.28
N THR A 73 11.12 -8.42 -8.50
CA THR A 73 12.20 -7.57 -9.01
C THR A 73 11.66 -6.21 -9.45
N ASP A 74 12.52 -5.23 -9.49
CA ASP A 74 12.24 -3.96 -10.16
C ASP A 74 12.23 -4.14 -11.69
N ARG A 75 11.92 -3.07 -12.44
CA ARG A 75 11.88 -3.08 -13.91
C ARG A 75 13.22 -3.38 -14.57
N LYS A 76 14.35 -3.27 -13.83
CA LYS A 76 15.73 -3.52 -14.29
C LYS A 76 16.29 -4.85 -13.80
N GLY A 77 15.52 -5.62 -13.03
CA GLY A 77 15.89 -6.92 -12.49
C GLY A 77 16.58 -6.88 -11.14
N THR A 78 16.62 -5.74 -10.45
CA THR A 78 17.08 -5.64 -9.06
C THR A 78 16.12 -6.38 -8.14
N LYS A 79 16.63 -7.21 -7.26
CA LYS A 79 15.82 -8.04 -6.38
C LYS A 79 15.25 -7.24 -5.21
N LEU A 80 13.93 -7.19 -5.13
CA LEU A 80 13.17 -6.56 -4.04
C LEU A 80 12.74 -7.58 -2.98
N ALA A 81 12.37 -8.78 -3.40
CA ALA A 81 12.03 -9.87 -2.51
C ALA A 81 12.53 -11.20 -3.06
N VAL A 82 13.20 -11.99 -2.23
CA VAL A 82 13.74 -13.30 -2.58
C VAL A 82 13.37 -14.33 -1.51
N SER A 83 13.43 -15.62 -1.89
CA SER A 83 13.27 -16.70 -0.93
C SER A 83 14.61 -17.42 -0.77
N GLU A 84 15.18 -17.34 0.42
CA GLU A 84 16.44 -17.96 0.77
C GLU A 84 16.21 -19.32 1.42
N LYS A 85 17.05 -20.28 1.05
CA LYS A 85 16.97 -21.61 1.63
C LYS A 85 17.57 -21.62 3.02
N VAL A 86 16.78 -22.06 3.98
CA VAL A 86 17.15 -22.18 5.40
C VAL A 86 16.84 -23.57 5.92
N TYR A 87 17.32 -23.87 7.12
CA TYR A 87 17.22 -25.19 7.71
C TYR A 87 16.71 -25.10 9.14
N ASN A 88 15.76 -25.97 9.50
CA ASN A 88 15.36 -26.19 10.87
C ASN A 88 16.11 -27.40 11.41
N VAL A 89 16.70 -27.27 12.59
CA VAL A 89 17.35 -28.39 13.30
C VAL A 89 16.29 -29.19 14.03
N VAL A 90 16.13 -30.43 13.63
CA VAL A 90 15.12 -31.33 14.24
C VAL A 90 15.81 -32.43 15.01
N LEU A 91 15.36 -32.65 16.26
CA LEU A 91 15.83 -33.70 17.16
C LEU A 91 14.85 -34.85 17.20
N ASP A 92 15.35 -36.07 16.96
CA ASP A 92 14.69 -37.35 17.20
C ASP A 92 15.22 -37.94 18.49
N CYS A 93 14.51 -37.68 19.60
CA CYS A 93 14.89 -38.20 20.94
C CYS A 93 14.91 -39.74 20.98
N LYS A 94 14.01 -40.39 20.24
CA LYS A 94 13.94 -41.85 20.22
C LYS A 94 15.22 -42.46 19.63
N LEU A 95 15.72 -41.91 18.51
CA LEU A 95 16.95 -42.37 17.88
C LEU A 95 18.17 -42.03 18.75
N MET A 96 18.21 -40.83 19.33
CA MET A 96 19.26 -40.41 20.25
C MET A 96 19.32 -41.30 21.50
N ASN A 97 18.18 -41.78 21.99
CA ASN A 97 18.10 -42.65 23.17
C ASN A 97 18.36 -44.14 22.88
N GLU A 98 18.62 -44.56 21.64
CA GLU A 98 18.92 -45.97 21.33
C GLU A 98 20.13 -46.49 22.10
N LYS A 99 21.11 -45.61 22.41
CA LYS A 99 22.26 -45.91 23.27
C LYS A 99 22.63 -44.70 24.12
N GLU A 100 23.02 -44.98 25.36
CA GLU A 100 23.45 -43.95 26.32
C GLU A 100 24.62 -43.10 25.80
N GLU A 101 25.56 -43.69 25.02
CA GLU A 101 26.69 -43.01 24.40
C GLU A 101 26.31 -41.97 23.33
N TYR A 102 25.11 -42.05 22.75
CA TYR A 102 24.62 -41.10 21.76
C TYR A 102 24.12 -39.80 22.38
N VAL A 103 23.49 -39.88 23.55
CA VAL A 103 22.85 -38.70 24.17
C VAL A 103 23.86 -37.60 24.46
N ASP A 104 24.95 -37.93 25.19
CA ASP A 104 25.96 -36.93 25.56
C ASP A 104 26.73 -36.40 24.34
N ALA A 105 27.04 -37.29 23.37
CA ALA A 105 27.75 -36.88 22.15
C ALA A 105 26.90 -35.92 21.28
N THR A 106 25.61 -36.26 21.08
CA THR A 106 24.70 -35.46 20.27
C THR A 106 24.43 -34.10 20.91
N ILE A 107 24.15 -34.08 22.23
CA ILE A 107 23.90 -32.82 22.96
C ILE A 107 25.14 -31.93 22.95
N SER A 108 26.33 -32.50 23.15
CA SER A 108 27.59 -31.75 23.08
C SER A 108 27.83 -31.14 21.69
N ALA A 109 27.54 -31.88 20.61
CA ALA A 109 27.67 -31.38 19.25
C ALA A 109 26.66 -30.23 18.96
N LEU A 110 25.41 -30.40 19.43
CA LEU A 110 24.37 -29.38 19.25
C LEU A 110 24.72 -28.07 19.96
N THR A 111 25.15 -28.16 21.25
CA THR A 111 25.53 -26.97 22.02
C THR A 111 26.84 -26.32 21.58
N GLN A 112 27.70 -27.07 20.89
CA GLN A 112 28.92 -26.52 20.30
C GLN A 112 28.66 -25.72 19.03
N CYS A 113 27.67 -26.14 18.23
CA CYS A 113 27.42 -25.57 16.91
C CYS A 113 26.26 -24.57 16.88
N PHE A 114 25.31 -24.71 17.82
CA PHE A 114 24.10 -23.88 17.85
C PHE A 114 23.94 -23.19 19.21
N ASP A 115 23.32 -22.03 19.20
CA ASP A 115 22.96 -21.29 20.42
C ASP A 115 21.72 -21.91 21.06
N VAL A 116 21.92 -23.08 21.74
CA VAL A 116 20.86 -23.87 22.37
C VAL A 116 21.26 -24.25 23.77
N ASP A 117 20.30 -24.26 24.70
CA ASP A 117 20.56 -24.60 26.09
C ASP A 117 20.60 -26.14 26.32
N GLU A 118 21.71 -26.64 26.87
CA GLU A 118 21.89 -28.07 27.20
C GLU A 118 20.82 -28.57 28.14
N GLY A 119 20.46 -27.77 29.16
CA GLY A 119 19.50 -28.16 30.18
C GLY A 119 18.09 -28.30 29.59
N GLU A 120 17.73 -27.44 28.63
CA GLU A 120 16.46 -27.50 27.94
C GLU A 120 16.36 -28.76 27.06
N ILE A 121 17.42 -29.07 26.28
CA ILE A 121 17.47 -30.30 25.47
C ILE A 121 17.33 -31.52 26.34
N ARG A 122 18.10 -31.62 27.47
CA ARG A 122 18.01 -32.73 28.37
C ARG A 122 16.65 -32.89 29.02
N SER A 123 16.06 -31.78 29.49
CA SER A 123 14.73 -31.75 30.09
C SER A 123 13.65 -32.21 29.11
N TYR A 124 13.73 -31.76 27.85
CA TYR A 124 12.80 -32.19 26.80
C TYR A 124 12.95 -33.68 26.50
N ASN A 125 14.20 -34.17 26.37
CA ASN A 125 14.49 -35.56 26.08
C ASN A 125 14.01 -36.49 27.19
N GLU A 126 14.20 -36.12 28.49
CA GLU A 126 13.71 -36.87 29.64
C GLU A 126 12.17 -36.93 29.69
N ALA A 127 11.51 -35.83 29.35
CA ALA A 127 10.05 -35.74 29.33
C ALA A 127 9.42 -36.47 28.14
N ASN A 128 10.14 -36.54 26.99
CA ASN A 128 9.64 -37.07 25.73
C ASN A 128 10.61 -38.03 25.03
N PRO A 129 11.00 -39.16 25.70
CA PRO A 129 12.05 -40.03 25.18
C PRO A 129 11.73 -40.75 23.86
N ASP A 130 10.46 -40.88 23.52
CA ASP A 130 9.97 -41.50 22.28
C ASP A 130 9.63 -40.46 21.18
N SER A 131 9.84 -39.16 21.41
CA SER A 131 9.62 -38.12 20.43
C SER A 131 10.56 -38.31 19.24
N GLN A 132 9.99 -38.25 18.02
CA GLN A 132 10.74 -38.33 16.76
C GLN A 132 10.84 -37.00 16.04
N TYR A 133 10.23 -35.95 16.60
CA TYR A 133 10.21 -34.63 15.99
C TYR A 133 10.14 -33.54 17.07
N TYR A 134 11.24 -32.83 17.23
CA TYR A 134 11.34 -31.65 18.08
C TYR A 134 12.22 -30.63 17.37
N VAL A 135 11.66 -29.48 16.99
CA VAL A 135 12.41 -28.41 16.31
C VAL A 135 13.20 -27.64 17.37
N LEU A 136 14.50 -27.81 17.35
CA LEU A 136 15.43 -27.23 18.32
C LEU A 136 15.83 -25.78 17.93
N ALA A 137 16.13 -25.57 16.67
CA ALA A 137 16.45 -24.25 16.11
C ALA A 137 15.79 -24.11 14.73
N ARG A 138 15.47 -22.88 14.36
CA ARG A 138 14.73 -22.59 13.11
C ARG A 138 15.49 -21.63 12.23
N GLN A 139 15.27 -21.78 10.92
CA GLN A 139 15.68 -20.83 9.89
C GLN A 139 17.17 -20.51 9.85
N LEU A 140 18.01 -21.51 10.16
CA LEU A 140 19.45 -21.39 10.08
C LEU A 140 19.92 -21.42 8.62
N THR A 141 20.94 -20.65 8.30
CA THR A 141 21.61 -20.66 7.00
C THR A 141 22.44 -21.92 6.82
N TYR A 142 22.88 -22.19 5.59
CA TYR A 142 23.81 -23.30 5.35
C TYR A 142 25.12 -23.15 6.11
N ASP A 143 25.65 -21.93 6.20
CA ASP A 143 26.92 -21.65 6.90
C ASP A 143 26.82 -21.90 8.40
N GLU A 144 25.64 -21.69 9.00
CA GLU A 144 25.40 -21.96 10.41
C GLU A 144 25.25 -23.47 10.71
N ILE A 145 24.72 -24.27 9.78
CA ILE A 145 24.60 -25.71 9.97
C ILE A 145 25.84 -26.50 9.52
N ALA A 146 26.70 -25.93 8.66
CA ALA A 146 27.87 -26.61 8.12
C ALA A 146 28.85 -27.14 9.19
N PRO A 147 29.15 -26.41 10.28
CA PRO A 147 30.01 -26.94 11.36
C PRO A 147 29.48 -28.21 12.00
N PHE A 148 28.15 -28.32 12.17
CA PHE A 148 27.53 -29.53 12.71
C PHE A 148 27.63 -30.70 11.72
N GLN A 149 27.39 -30.43 10.43
CA GLN A 149 27.52 -31.46 9.39
C GLN A 149 28.95 -31.97 9.27
N GLU A 150 29.96 -31.13 9.49
CA GLU A 150 31.35 -31.53 9.55
C GLU A 150 31.63 -32.45 10.75
N LEU A 151 31.08 -32.14 11.94
CA LEU A 151 31.19 -33.03 13.14
C LEU A 151 30.49 -34.36 12.92
N GLU A 152 29.32 -34.37 12.30
CA GLU A 152 28.57 -35.58 11.97
C GLU A 152 29.30 -36.45 10.94
N ALA A 153 30.02 -35.87 10.00
CA ALA A 153 30.77 -36.56 8.96
C ALA A 153 32.14 -37.10 9.45
N ASP A 154 32.61 -36.70 10.65
CA ASP A 154 33.88 -37.19 11.21
C ASP A 154 33.81 -38.68 11.54
N GLU A 155 34.78 -39.46 11.05
CA GLU A 155 34.78 -40.94 11.20
C GLU A 155 34.91 -41.42 12.65
N GLU A 156 35.53 -40.63 13.55
CA GLU A 156 35.75 -41.03 14.94
C GLU A 156 34.61 -40.62 15.89
N THR A 157 34.12 -39.38 15.73
CA THR A 157 33.13 -38.75 16.61
C THR A 157 31.72 -38.80 16.07
N GLY A 158 31.53 -38.64 14.76
CA GLY A 158 30.22 -38.52 14.11
C GLY A 158 29.35 -39.77 14.25
N ARG A 159 29.96 -40.95 14.38
CA ARG A 159 29.21 -42.19 14.63
C ARG A 159 28.39 -42.19 15.96
N TYR A 160 28.71 -41.30 16.86
CA TYR A 160 28.00 -41.17 18.16
C TYR A 160 26.96 -40.03 18.13
N ILE A 161 26.98 -39.16 17.11
CA ILE A 161 25.99 -38.11 16.90
C ILE A 161 24.81 -38.74 16.17
N GLN A 162 23.67 -38.88 16.86
CA GLN A 162 22.48 -39.55 16.33
C GLN A 162 21.21 -38.80 16.66
N GLY A 163 20.20 -38.90 15.82
CA GLY A 163 18.90 -38.32 16.05
C GLY A 163 18.78 -36.83 15.72
N VAL A 164 19.71 -36.30 14.94
CA VAL A 164 19.60 -34.92 14.41
C VAL A 164 19.44 -34.98 12.91
N TRP A 165 18.56 -34.15 12.38
CA TRP A 165 18.40 -33.96 10.95
C TRP A 165 17.93 -32.54 10.63
N PHE A 166 18.12 -32.11 9.38
CA PHE A 166 17.81 -30.77 8.93
C PHE A 166 16.59 -30.80 8.05
N GLU A 167 15.60 -30.00 8.39
CA GLU A 167 14.41 -29.80 7.58
C GLU A 167 14.59 -28.52 6.74
N GLU A 168 14.52 -28.68 5.44
CA GLU A 168 14.65 -27.55 4.51
C GLU A 168 13.39 -26.70 4.54
N GLU A 169 13.56 -25.39 4.56
CA GLU A 169 12.52 -24.38 4.51
C GLU A 169 13.01 -23.22 3.65
N TYR A 170 12.10 -22.34 3.21
CA TYR A 170 12.44 -21.09 2.57
C TYR A 170 12.00 -19.93 3.43
N LYS A 171 12.93 -19.02 3.76
CA LYS A 171 12.68 -17.76 4.44
C LYS A 171 12.58 -16.65 3.41
N ARG A 172 11.54 -15.81 3.52
CA ARG A 172 11.43 -14.59 2.71
C ARG A 172 12.45 -13.58 3.18
N ASN A 173 13.21 -13.00 2.27
CA ASN A 173 14.20 -11.97 2.52
C ASN A 173 13.97 -10.79 1.57
N TYR A 174 14.08 -9.59 2.10
CA TYR A 174 13.93 -8.31 1.38
C TYR A 174 15.26 -7.59 1.42
N PRO A 175 16.10 -7.75 0.38
CA PRO A 175 17.50 -7.31 0.41
C PRO A 175 17.70 -5.81 0.63
N LEU A 176 16.68 -5.00 0.32
CA LEU A 176 16.71 -3.54 0.44
C LEU A 176 15.98 -3.01 1.70
N GLY A 177 15.64 -3.90 2.65
CA GLY A 177 15.07 -3.53 3.94
C GLY A 177 13.73 -2.81 3.84
N SER A 178 13.71 -1.51 4.10
CA SER A 178 12.50 -0.68 4.11
C SER A 178 12.09 -0.14 2.75
N LEU A 179 12.92 -0.29 1.71
CA LEU A 179 12.64 0.28 0.40
C LEU A 179 11.35 -0.29 -0.20
N ALA A 180 10.44 0.59 -0.60
CA ALA A 180 9.12 0.29 -1.14
C ALA A 180 8.27 -0.61 -0.21
N SER A 181 8.42 -0.48 1.12
CA SER A 181 7.74 -1.34 2.09
C SER A 181 6.23 -1.39 1.91
N ASP A 182 5.60 -0.25 1.65
CA ASP A 182 4.17 -0.10 1.44
C ASP A 182 3.66 -0.75 0.14
N VAL A 183 4.57 -0.91 -0.84
CA VAL A 183 4.25 -1.47 -2.16
C VAL A 183 4.50 -2.96 -2.19
N ILE A 184 5.63 -3.41 -1.65
CA ILE A 184 6.01 -4.81 -1.68
C ILE A 184 5.13 -5.61 -0.72
N GLY A 185 4.95 -5.12 0.53
CA GLY A 185 4.35 -5.90 1.59
C GLY A 185 5.29 -6.99 2.11
N PHE A 186 4.80 -7.86 2.98
CA PHE A 186 5.61 -8.91 3.60
C PHE A 186 4.87 -10.24 3.71
N THR A 187 5.55 -11.30 4.10
CA THR A 187 4.94 -12.62 4.31
C THR A 187 4.78 -12.94 5.79
N SER A 188 3.68 -13.64 6.12
CA SER A 188 3.50 -14.26 7.43
C SER A 188 4.41 -15.48 7.62
N SER A 189 4.44 -16.03 8.84
CA SER A 189 5.17 -17.27 9.17
C SER A 189 4.77 -18.48 8.31
N ASP A 190 3.55 -18.47 7.76
CA ASP A 190 3.04 -19.53 6.88
C ASP A 190 3.35 -19.29 5.39
N ASN A 191 4.23 -18.34 5.09
CA ASN A 191 4.62 -17.93 3.74
C ASN A 191 3.43 -17.39 2.90
N VAL A 192 2.43 -16.81 3.57
CA VAL A 192 1.29 -16.14 2.94
C VAL A 192 1.57 -14.64 2.90
N GLY A 193 1.36 -14.04 1.73
CA GLY A 193 1.55 -12.60 1.52
C GLY A 193 0.55 -11.77 2.32
N SER A 194 1.03 -10.64 2.86
CA SER A 194 0.26 -9.64 3.60
C SER A 194 0.65 -8.27 3.10
N TYR A 195 -0.34 -7.46 2.74
CA TYR A 195 -0.18 -6.14 2.13
C TYR A 195 0.53 -6.14 0.75
N GLY A 196 0.42 -5.05 0.04
CA GLY A 196 1.15 -4.76 -1.19
C GLY A 196 1.04 -5.84 -2.27
N LEU A 197 2.15 -6.02 -3.01
CA LEU A 197 2.29 -7.03 -4.08
C LEU A 197 2.29 -8.45 -3.52
N GLU A 198 2.85 -8.66 -2.33
CA GLU A 198 2.89 -9.98 -1.67
C GLU A 198 1.49 -10.53 -1.42
N GLU A 199 0.53 -9.67 -1.03
CA GLU A 199 -0.87 -10.06 -0.83
C GLU A 199 -1.61 -10.16 -2.16
N TYR A 200 -1.51 -9.14 -3.02
CA TYR A 200 -2.27 -9.07 -4.26
C TYR A 200 -1.93 -10.22 -5.22
N TYR A 201 -0.65 -10.54 -5.34
CA TYR A 201 -0.14 -11.62 -6.19
C TYR A 201 0.21 -12.90 -5.43
N ASN A 202 -0.41 -13.10 -4.24
CA ASN A 202 -0.09 -14.26 -3.42
C ASN A 202 -0.25 -15.59 -4.16
N ASP A 203 -1.26 -15.74 -5.02
CA ASP A 203 -1.51 -16.96 -5.78
C ASP A 203 -0.44 -17.22 -6.84
N GLU A 204 0.08 -16.18 -7.49
CA GLU A 204 1.16 -16.29 -8.47
C GLU A 204 2.51 -16.56 -7.79
N LEU A 205 2.79 -15.84 -6.70
CA LEU A 205 4.05 -15.97 -5.95
C LEU A 205 4.15 -17.31 -5.21
N SER A 206 3.01 -17.89 -4.80
CA SER A 206 2.98 -19.15 -4.08
C SER A 206 3.12 -20.34 -5.03
N GLY A 207 3.89 -21.31 -4.61
CA GLY A 207 4.05 -22.58 -5.32
C GLY A 207 3.25 -23.71 -4.70
N THR A 208 3.58 -24.93 -5.06
CA THR A 208 2.98 -26.13 -4.48
C THR A 208 4.05 -27.03 -3.91
N ASN A 209 3.93 -27.36 -2.62
CA ASN A 209 4.86 -28.28 -1.96
C ASN A 209 4.93 -29.63 -2.67
N GLY A 210 6.14 -30.10 -2.84
CA GLY A 210 6.44 -31.46 -3.22
C GLY A 210 6.32 -32.42 -2.02
N ARG A 211 6.50 -33.68 -2.31
CA ARG A 211 6.45 -34.71 -1.26
C ARG A 211 7.32 -35.90 -1.60
N GLU A 212 8.10 -36.37 -0.65
CA GLU A 212 8.82 -37.62 -0.72
C GLU A 212 8.06 -38.67 0.08
N TYR A 213 7.79 -39.82 -0.54
CA TYR A 213 7.14 -40.96 0.08
C TYR A 213 8.11 -42.10 0.17
N GLY A 214 8.32 -42.64 1.35
CA GLY A 214 8.98 -43.93 1.51
C GLY A 214 7.96 -45.05 1.67
N TYR A 215 8.04 -46.11 0.87
CA TYR A 215 7.25 -47.31 1.08
C TYR A 215 8.16 -48.56 1.00
N MET A 216 7.84 -49.60 1.80
CA MET A 216 8.50 -50.88 1.66
C MET A 216 7.86 -51.64 0.53
N ASN A 217 8.68 -52.09 -0.43
CA ASN A 217 8.22 -53.04 -1.48
C ASN A 217 8.10 -54.47 -0.90
N ASP A 218 7.57 -55.39 -1.73
CA ASP A 218 7.35 -56.79 -1.36
C ASP A 218 8.64 -57.53 -0.93
N ASP A 219 9.81 -57.01 -1.29
CA ASP A 219 11.13 -57.55 -0.95
C ASP A 219 11.74 -56.88 0.32
N SER A 220 10.94 -56.07 1.04
CA SER A 220 11.36 -55.29 2.26
C SER A 220 12.44 -54.25 1.99
N ASN A 221 12.57 -53.76 0.75
CA ASN A 221 13.41 -52.62 0.42
C ASN A 221 12.59 -51.36 0.48
N LEU A 222 13.19 -50.28 1.06
CA LEU A 222 12.59 -48.95 1.08
C LEU A 222 12.68 -48.33 -0.31
N GLU A 223 11.55 -48.23 -1.01
CA GLU A 223 11.45 -47.45 -2.24
C GLU A 223 10.96 -46.03 -1.90
N ARG A 224 11.62 -45.03 -2.48
CA ARG A 224 11.24 -43.63 -2.35
C ARG A 224 10.67 -43.13 -3.66
N THR A 225 9.48 -42.52 -3.58
CA THR A 225 8.86 -41.81 -4.69
C THR A 225 8.83 -40.32 -4.34
N THR A 226 9.43 -39.50 -5.18
CA THR A 226 9.47 -38.06 -4.99
C THR A 226 8.52 -37.37 -5.97
N LYS A 227 7.57 -36.60 -5.45
CA LYS A 227 6.83 -35.59 -6.20
C LYS A 227 7.56 -34.27 -5.97
N ALA A 228 8.19 -33.71 -6.99
CA ALA A 228 8.90 -32.44 -6.88
C ALA A 228 7.94 -31.30 -6.47
N ALA A 229 8.46 -30.33 -5.75
CA ALA A 229 7.77 -29.06 -5.53
C ALA A 229 7.63 -28.32 -6.88
N VAL A 230 6.64 -27.46 -6.96
CA VAL A 230 6.48 -26.51 -8.06
C VAL A 230 6.64 -25.13 -7.44
N ASP A 231 7.68 -24.41 -7.83
CA ASP A 231 7.96 -23.07 -7.32
C ASP A 231 6.93 -22.06 -7.84
N GLY A 232 6.79 -20.95 -7.11
CA GLY A 232 5.95 -19.85 -7.51
C GLY A 232 6.51 -19.08 -8.71
N ASN A 233 5.66 -18.29 -9.36
CA ASN A 233 6.05 -17.38 -10.43
C ASN A 233 6.71 -16.12 -9.85
N ASN A 234 7.64 -15.54 -10.60
CA ASN A 234 8.28 -14.29 -10.26
C ASN A 234 7.50 -13.11 -10.84
N LEU A 235 7.60 -11.95 -10.18
CA LEU A 235 7.05 -10.68 -10.64
C LEU A 235 8.18 -9.75 -11.06
N VAL A 236 8.01 -9.10 -12.21
CA VAL A 236 8.80 -7.93 -12.61
C VAL A 236 7.92 -6.72 -12.41
N SER A 237 8.23 -5.89 -11.43
CA SER A 237 7.46 -4.69 -11.14
C SER A 237 7.81 -3.55 -12.10
N THR A 238 6.97 -2.53 -12.13
CA THR A 238 7.21 -1.27 -12.84
C THR A 238 8.10 -0.31 -12.05
N LEU A 239 8.34 -0.61 -10.76
CA LEU A 239 9.22 0.20 -9.91
C LEU A 239 10.62 0.30 -10.49
N ASP A 240 11.21 1.48 -10.37
CA ASP A 240 12.63 1.72 -10.54
C ASP A 240 13.26 1.97 -9.17
N VAL A 241 14.14 1.08 -8.73
CA VAL A 241 14.78 1.14 -7.41
C VAL A 241 15.48 2.47 -7.18
N ASN A 242 16.13 3.05 -8.19
CA ASN A 242 16.84 4.31 -8.03
C ASN A 242 15.86 5.48 -7.84
N ILE A 243 14.77 5.51 -8.62
CA ILE A 243 13.73 6.54 -8.46
C ILE A 243 13.04 6.38 -7.10
N GLN A 244 12.73 5.15 -6.70
CA GLN A 244 12.12 4.85 -5.40
C GLN A 244 13.02 5.31 -4.24
N SER A 245 14.32 5.02 -4.31
CA SER A 245 15.30 5.45 -3.31
C SER A 245 15.38 6.98 -3.20
N ILE A 246 15.49 7.68 -4.36
CA ILE A 246 15.48 9.15 -4.38
C ILE A 246 14.22 9.69 -3.69
N VAL A 247 13.06 9.12 -4.01
CA VAL A 247 11.79 9.56 -3.42
C VAL A 247 11.81 9.36 -1.90
N GLU A 248 12.14 8.16 -1.41
CA GLU A 248 12.15 7.86 0.03
C GLU A 248 13.17 8.72 0.79
N ASP A 249 14.35 8.94 0.23
CA ASP A 249 15.36 9.81 0.82
C ASP A 249 14.83 11.25 1.00
N LYS A 250 14.09 11.80 0.01
CA LYS A 250 13.52 13.16 0.13
C LYS A 250 12.35 13.23 1.10
N LEU A 251 11.55 12.15 1.23
CA LEU A 251 10.52 12.08 2.27
C LEU A 251 11.14 12.00 3.67
N GLN A 252 12.20 11.22 3.83
CA GLN A 252 12.96 11.13 5.09
C GLN A 252 13.61 12.46 5.44
N GLU A 253 14.28 13.13 4.48
CA GLU A 253 14.88 14.45 4.65
C GLU A 253 13.87 15.49 5.13
N PHE A 254 12.64 15.44 4.56
CA PHE A 254 11.53 16.29 5.02
C PHE A 254 11.18 15.98 6.48
N ASN A 255 11.01 14.70 6.83
CA ASN A 255 10.74 14.32 8.21
C ASN A 255 11.81 14.82 9.18
N ASP A 256 13.08 14.60 8.86
CA ASP A 256 14.21 14.98 9.71
C ASP A 256 14.29 16.50 9.91
N THR A 257 13.86 17.26 8.89
CA THR A 257 13.80 18.73 8.96
C THR A 257 12.70 19.24 9.89
N TYR A 258 11.55 18.57 9.92
CA TYR A 258 10.35 19.05 10.63
C TYR A 258 9.95 18.20 11.84
N LYS A 259 10.65 17.09 12.10
CA LYS A 259 10.47 16.28 13.32
C LYS A 259 10.68 17.14 14.55
N ASP A 260 9.75 17.08 15.50
CA ASP A 260 9.77 17.81 16.77
C ASP A 260 9.83 19.36 16.63
N ALA A 261 9.47 19.90 15.46
CA ALA A 261 9.63 21.33 15.18
C ALA A 261 8.65 22.22 15.99
N VAL A 262 7.38 21.87 16.04
CA VAL A 262 6.31 22.60 16.76
C VAL A 262 5.63 21.71 17.79
N ARG A 263 5.46 20.43 17.45
CA ARG A 263 4.91 19.39 18.34
C ARG A 263 5.86 18.20 18.34
N GLU A 264 5.87 17.42 19.43
CA GLU A 264 6.58 16.15 19.51
C GLU A 264 6.08 15.21 18.39
N GLY A 265 7.00 14.47 17.76
CA GLY A 265 6.70 13.47 16.75
C GLY A 265 7.20 13.82 15.36
N ASN A 266 6.72 13.06 14.36
CA ASN A 266 7.16 13.13 12.98
C ASN A 266 6.96 14.51 12.35
N GLY A 267 7.69 14.80 11.28
CA GLY A 267 7.65 16.04 10.50
C GLY A 267 6.31 16.32 9.81
N ALA A 268 5.49 15.31 9.66
CA ALA A 268 4.08 15.38 9.27
C ALA A 268 3.35 14.14 9.79
N ARG A 269 2.01 14.13 9.74
CA ARG A 269 1.23 12.91 10.04
C ARG A 269 1.53 11.81 9.04
N ASN A 270 1.54 12.14 7.74
CA ASN A 270 2.03 11.32 6.65
C ASN A 270 2.59 12.21 5.55
N VAL A 271 3.56 11.70 4.81
CA VAL A 271 4.02 12.28 3.55
C VAL A 271 3.99 11.19 2.50
N GLY A 272 3.34 11.43 1.37
CA GLY A 272 3.27 10.47 0.26
C GLY A 272 3.78 11.06 -1.04
N CYS A 273 4.37 10.21 -1.88
CA CYS A 273 4.78 10.55 -3.24
C CYS A 273 4.47 9.40 -4.19
N VAL A 274 3.94 9.74 -5.37
CA VAL A 274 3.76 8.81 -6.49
C VAL A 274 4.36 9.42 -7.73
N ILE A 275 5.15 8.64 -8.49
CA ILE A 275 5.65 8.99 -9.82
C ILE A 275 5.12 7.94 -10.80
N MET A 276 4.49 8.39 -11.89
CA MET A 276 3.81 7.55 -12.86
C MET A 276 4.18 7.97 -14.29
N GLU A 277 4.40 7.00 -15.17
CA GLU A 277 4.49 7.25 -16.62
C GLU A 277 3.12 7.67 -17.18
N VAL A 278 3.12 8.76 -17.92
CA VAL A 278 1.88 9.44 -18.32
C VAL A 278 1.05 8.65 -19.34
N ASP A 279 1.70 7.92 -20.23
CA ASP A 279 1.07 7.24 -21.37
C ASP A 279 0.90 5.73 -21.20
N SER A 280 1.28 5.19 -20.05
CA SER A 280 1.18 3.75 -19.76
C SER A 280 0.38 3.44 -18.51
N GLY A 281 0.43 4.31 -17.49
CA GLY A 281 -0.07 4.05 -16.15
C GLY A 281 0.90 3.21 -15.30
N GLU A 282 2.13 2.97 -15.78
CA GLU A 282 3.18 2.33 -14.99
C GLU A 282 3.61 3.23 -13.84
N VAL A 283 3.60 2.70 -12.62
CA VAL A 283 4.07 3.43 -11.43
C VAL A 283 5.56 3.17 -11.25
N LEU A 284 6.37 4.22 -11.42
CA LEU A 284 7.83 4.14 -11.32
C LEU A 284 8.32 4.19 -9.88
N ALA A 285 7.62 4.92 -9.02
CA ALA A 285 7.86 4.99 -7.59
C ALA A 285 6.56 5.31 -6.84
N MET A 286 6.40 4.71 -5.68
CA MET A 286 5.33 4.98 -4.74
C MET A 286 5.87 4.79 -3.34
N ALA A 287 5.87 5.85 -2.55
CA ALA A 287 6.42 5.83 -1.20
C ALA A 287 5.58 6.66 -0.25
N SER A 288 5.58 6.27 1.01
CA SER A 288 5.08 7.09 2.10
C SER A 288 6.03 7.09 3.30
N TYR A 289 5.94 8.12 4.14
CA TYR A 289 6.63 8.19 5.41
C TYR A 289 5.59 8.45 6.51
N PRO A 290 5.61 7.72 7.63
CA PRO A 290 6.62 6.74 8.05
C PRO A 290 6.56 5.42 7.26
N ASN A 291 7.70 4.72 7.18
CA ASN A 291 7.88 3.40 6.57
C ASN A 291 8.37 2.38 7.62
N PHE A 292 8.60 1.12 7.21
CA PHE A 292 9.02 0.03 8.09
C PHE A 292 9.95 -0.95 7.39
N ASP A 293 10.75 -1.72 8.16
CA ASP A 293 11.61 -2.79 7.61
C ASP A 293 10.78 -4.04 7.29
N LEU A 294 10.82 -4.47 6.03
CA LEU A 294 10.13 -5.66 5.54
C LEU A 294 10.65 -6.96 6.16
N ASN A 295 11.90 -6.99 6.61
CA ASN A 295 12.49 -8.15 7.30
C ASN A 295 12.09 -8.24 8.78
N ASP A 296 11.70 -7.10 9.38
CA ASP A 296 11.17 -7.02 10.74
C ASP A 296 9.93 -6.11 10.83
N PRO A 297 8.83 -6.47 10.15
CA PRO A 297 7.65 -5.60 10.03
C PRO A 297 6.93 -5.38 11.38
N ARG A 298 7.27 -6.18 12.39
CA ARG A 298 6.72 -6.05 13.75
C ARG A 298 7.60 -5.24 14.68
N ASN A 299 8.66 -4.64 14.19
CA ASN A 299 9.48 -3.72 14.97
C ASN A 299 8.65 -2.53 15.41
N THR A 300 8.50 -2.39 16.72
CA THR A 300 7.65 -1.35 17.32
C THR A 300 8.31 0.01 17.36
N ASP A 301 9.64 0.10 17.18
CA ASP A 301 10.36 1.37 17.15
C ASP A 301 9.88 2.26 15.98
N ALA A 302 9.43 1.65 14.89
CA ALA A 302 8.84 2.36 13.76
C ALA A 302 7.53 3.12 14.11
N LEU A 303 6.89 2.81 15.23
CA LEU A 303 5.70 3.51 15.71
C LEU A 303 6.02 4.79 16.47
N ILE A 304 7.25 4.96 16.96
CA ILE A 304 7.64 6.15 17.75
C ILE A 304 7.59 7.40 16.89
N GLY A 305 6.91 8.43 17.39
CA GLY A 305 6.69 9.67 16.67
C GLY A 305 5.42 9.72 15.82
N GLN A 306 4.71 8.58 15.65
CA GLN A 306 3.44 8.54 14.95
C GLN A 306 2.27 8.92 15.86
N ASN A 307 1.18 9.35 15.25
CA ASN A 307 -0.08 9.58 15.95
C ASN A 307 -0.79 8.27 16.27
N MET A 308 -1.37 8.15 17.46
CA MET A 308 -2.17 6.97 17.84
C MET A 308 -3.43 6.85 16.98
N VAL A 309 -3.86 5.61 16.76
CA VAL A 309 -5.11 5.27 16.08
C VAL A 309 -6.03 4.55 17.05
N ASP A 310 -7.26 5.04 17.18
CA ASP A 310 -8.28 4.45 18.06
C ASP A 310 -8.94 3.19 17.46
N ALA A 311 -9.91 2.63 18.19
CA ALA A 311 -10.59 1.40 17.77
C ALA A 311 -11.43 1.58 16.49
N ASP A 312 -11.86 2.79 16.19
CA ASP A 312 -12.64 3.11 14.99
C ASP A 312 -11.76 3.45 13.79
N GLY A 313 -10.43 3.40 13.94
CA GLY A 313 -9.46 3.76 12.91
C GLY A 313 -9.22 5.27 12.78
N THR A 314 -9.71 6.07 13.75
CA THR A 314 -9.50 7.51 13.76
C THR A 314 -8.10 7.83 14.30
N VAL A 315 -7.38 8.69 13.58
CA VAL A 315 -6.05 9.15 14.02
C VAL A 315 -6.22 10.25 15.06
N LEU A 316 -5.64 10.03 16.25
CA LEU A 316 -5.71 10.93 17.39
C LEU A 316 -4.57 11.96 17.36
N GLU A 317 -4.67 12.99 18.22
CA GLU A 317 -3.59 13.97 18.41
C GLU A 317 -2.43 13.45 19.29
N GLU A 318 -2.67 12.36 20.02
CA GLU A 318 -1.68 11.73 20.89
C GLU A 318 -0.59 11.06 20.05
N VAL A 319 0.68 11.34 20.40
CA VAL A 319 1.85 10.80 19.72
C VAL A 319 2.40 9.61 20.51
N ILE A 320 2.76 8.57 19.80
CA ILE A 320 3.36 7.36 20.36
C ILE A 320 4.82 7.68 20.74
N ASN A 321 5.14 7.55 22.00
CA ASN A 321 6.51 7.62 22.54
C ASN A 321 6.86 6.31 23.26
N GLU A 322 8.09 6.15 23.71
CA GLU A 322 8.56 4.94 24.41
C GLU A 322 7.68 4.53 25.62
N ALA A 323 7.16 5.52 26.35
CA ALA A 323 6.31 5.25 27.52
C ALA A 323 4.93 4.77 27.12
N ALA A 324 4.32 5.37 26.08
CA ALA A 324 3.06 4.95 25.51
C ALA A 324 3.20 3.53 24.94
N LEU A 325 4.24 3.28 24.15
CA LEU A 325 4.54 1.99 23.55
C LEU A 325 4.68 0.87 24.60
N SER A 326 5.45 1.12 25.68
CA SER A 326 5.65 0.16 26.78
C SER A 326 4.36 -0.19 27.56
N SER A 327 3.33 0.63 27.47
CA SER A 327 2.06 0.47 28.18
C SER A 327 0.91 -0.04 27.30
N MET A 328 1.15 -0.20 25.99
CA MET A 328 0.12 -0.72 25.07
C MET A 328 -0.16 -2.19 25.31
N ASP A 329 -1.43 -2.57 25.20
CA ASP A 329 -1.81 -3.97 25.07
C ASP A 329 -1.61 -4.47 23.64
N ASP A 330 -1.61 -5.79 23.46
CA ASP A 330 -1.32 -6.43 22.19
C ASP A 330 -2.32 -6.00 21.08
N ASP A 331 -3.61 -5.83 21.41
CA ASP A 331 -4.64 -5.44 20.45
C ASP A 331 -4.43 -3.99 19.96
N THR A 332 -4.08 -3.10 20.87
CA THR A 332 -3.75 -1.71 20.53
C THR A 332 -2.47 -1.66 19.71
N LEU A 333 -1.41 -2.35 20.13
CA LEU A 333 -0.15 -2.42 19.40
C LEU A 333 -0.36 -2.94 17.97
N TYR A 334 -1.10 -4.05 17.83
CA TYR A 334 -1.38 -4.63 16.52
C TYR A 334 -2.17 -3.67 15.62
N ARG A 335 -3.07 -2.86 16.19
CA ARG A 335 -3.81 -1.83 15.46
C ARG A 335 -2.88 -0.73 14.93
N GLN A 336 -1.92 -0.26 15.75
CA GLN A 336 -0.94 0.72 15.30
C GLN A 336 -0.08 0.17 14.17
N LEU A 337 0.41 -1.06 14.30
CA LEU A 337 1.16 -1.73 13.24
C LEU A 337 0.35 -1.90 11.96
N ASN A 338 -0.92 -2.31 12.05
CA ASN A 338 -1.80 -2.40 10.86
C ASN A 338 -1.98 -1.05 10.18
N TYR A 339 -1.98 0.06 10.93
CA TYR A 339 -2.06 1.40 10.35
C TYR A 339 -0.75 1.77 9.65
N LEU A 340 0.40 1.45 10.23
CA LEU A 340 1.72 1.65 9.64
C LEU A 340 1.93 0.87 8.34
N TRP A 341 1.47 -0.39 8.28
CA TRP A 341 1.64 -1.26 7.11
C TRP A 341 0.77 -0.90 5.90
N ARG A 342 -0.16 0.05 6.07
CA ARG A 342 -1.07 0.46 4.98
C ARG A 342 -0.39 1.44 4.06
N ASN A 343 -0.46 1.19 2.76
CA ASN A 343 0.02 2.14 1.76
C ASN A 343 -0.83 3.42 1.77
N TYR A 344 -0.24 4.52 2.24
CA TYR A 344 -0.91 5.82 2.33
C TYR A 344 -1.45 6.29 0.98
N CYS A 345 -0.71 6.06 -0.11
CA CYS A 345 -1.03 6.56 -1.44
C CYS A 345 -2.31 5.97 -2.04
N ILE A 346 -2.70 4.75 -1.60
CA ILE A 346 -3.89 4.06 -2.12
C ILE A 346 -4.99 3.85 -1.08
N SER A 347 -4.64 3.83 0.22
CA SER A 347 -5.57 3.47 1.31
C SER A 347 -6.13 4.68 2.04
N ASN A 348 -5.40 5.79 2.11
CA ASN A 348 -5.85 6.98 2.84
C ASN A 348 -6.57 7.96 1.91
N THR A 349 -7.63 8.58 2.45
CA THR A 349 -8.46 9.52 1.70
C THR A 349 -8.41 10.89 2.32
N TYR A 350 -8.41 11.91 1.47
CA TYR A 350 -8.35 13.30 1.89
C TYR A 350 -9.07 14.20 0.87
N GLU A 351 -9.40 15.42 1.27
CA GLU A 351 -9.94 16.41 0.34
C GLU A 351 -8.82 16.93 -0.57
N PRO A 352 -8.95 16.85 -1.92
CA PRO A 352 -7.85 17.19 -2.85
C PRO A 352 -7.47 18.67 -2.85
N GLY A 353 -8.34 19.54 -2.34
CA GLY A 353 -8.10 20.97 -2.40
C GLY A 353 -7.91 21.48 -3.83
N SER A 354 -7.05 22.46 -3.99
CA SER A 354 -6.87 23.14 -5.28
C SER A 354 -6.30 22.31 -6.42
N THR A 355 -5.84 21.08 -6.18
CA THR A 355 -5.40 20.17 -7.24
C THR A 355 -6.55 19.67 -8.13
N ILE A 356 -7.80 19.77 -7.68
CA ILE A 356 -8.99 19.46 -8.50
C ILE A 356 -9.33 20.54 -9.54
N LYS A 357 -8.81 21.76 -9.41
CA LYS A 357 -9.20 22.89 -10.26
C LYS A 357 -8.95 22.68 -11.76
N PRO A 358 -7.83 22.06 -12.19
CA PRO A 358 -7.65 21.69 -13.59
C PRO A 358 -8.75 20.76 -14.12
N PHE A 359 -9.21 19.80 -13.32
CA PHE A 359 -10.31 18.89 -13.66
C PHE A 359 -11.64 19.62 -13.83
N THR A 360 -11.93 20.57 -12.93
CA THR A 360 -13.12 21.42 -13.03
C THR A 360 -13.11 22.26 -14.31
N ALA A 361 -11.95 22.88 -14.63
CA ALA A 361 -11.80 23.65 -15.86
C ALA A 361 -11.95 22.76 -17.10
N ALA A 362 -11.36 21.56 -17.09
CA ALA A 362 -11.47 20.58 -18.16
C ALA A 362 -12.92 20.14 -18.39
N ALA A 363 -13.66 19.84 -17.33
CA ALA A 363 -15.08 19.50 -17.42
C ALA A 363 -15.90 20.60 -18.09
N GLY A 364 -15.60 21.87 -17.77
CA GLY A 364 -16.26 23.03 -18.42
C GLY A 364 -15.92 23.20 -19.89
N LEU A 365 -14.63 23.04 -20.24
CA LEU A 365 -14.16 23.17 -21.62
C LEU A 365 -14.68 22.02 -22.49
N GLU A 366 -14.54 20.79 -22.02
CA GLU A 366 -14.92 19.60 -22.79
C GLU A 366 -16.43 19.49 -23.02
N SER A 367 -17.23 19.82 -22.00
CA SER A 367 -18.69 19.86 -22.13
C SER A 367 -19.19 21.00 -23.02
N GLY A 368 -18.34 21.96 -23.38
CA GLY A 368 -18.70 23.19 -24.10
C GLY A 368 -19.46 24.22 -23.26
N ALA A 369 -19.56 24.01 -21.94
CA ALA A 369 -20.12 24.98 -21.00
C ALA A 369 -19.22 26.21 -20.87
N LEU A 370 -17.91 26.05 -21.10
CA LEU A 370 -16.91 27.10 -21.17
C LEU A 370 -16.26 27.09 -22.54
N SER A 371 -16.05 28.31 -23.14
CA SER A 371 -15.37 28.46 -24.41
C SER A 371 -13.84 28.62 -24.29
N GLY A 372 -13.34 28.88 -23.06
CA GLY A 372 -11.95 29.20 -22.79
C GLY A 372 -11.61 30.68 -22.77
N ASN A 373 -12.56 31.56 -23.15
CA ASN A 373 -12.37 33.01 -23.25
C ASN A 373 -13.08 33.80 -22.14
N GLU A 374 -13.72 33.09 -21.21
CA GLU A 374 -14.45 33.70 -20.11
C GLU A 374 -13.52 34.42 -19.14
N THR A 375 -14.06 35.44 -18.52
CA THR A 375 -13.41 36.14 -17.41
C THR A 375 -14.32 36.16 -16.20
N TYR A 376 -13.68 36.04 -15.02
CA TYR A 376 -14.38 35.97 -13.74
C TYR A 376 -13.83 37.03 -12.78
N GLU A 377 -14.73 37.80 -12.18
CA GLU A 377 -14.37 38.79 -11.16
C GLU A 377 -14.30 38.11 -9.80
N CYS A 378 -13.15 38.21 -9.14
CA CYS A 378 -12.93 37.76 -7.74
C CYS A 378 -12.88 38.96 -6.82
N ALA A 379 -13.87 39.10 -5.95
CA ALA A 379 -13.96 40.14 -4.91
C ALA A 379 -13.60 39.59 -3.53
N GLY A 380 -12.85 38.44 -3.43
CA GLY A 380 -12.39 37.83 -2.20
C GLY A 380 -13.37 36.85 -1.55
N SER A 381 -14.63 36.84 -1.98
CA SER A 381 -15.65 35.86 -1.51
C SER A 381 -16.84 35.79 -2.46
N LEU A 382 -17.62 34.71 -2.35
CA LEU A 382 -18.86 34.52 -3.10
C LEU A 382 -19.98 34.00 -2.18
N THR A 383 -21.14 34.65 -2.17
CA THR A 383 -22.35 34.11 -1.53
C THR A 383 -23.06 33.22 -2.56
N VAL A 384 -23.05 31.91 -2.33
CA VAL A 384 -23.61 30.90 -3.22
C VAL A 384 -25.13 30.79 -3.00
N VAL A 385 -25.55 30.73 -1.75
CA VAL A 385 -26.97 30.66 -1.36
C VAL A 385 -27.35 31.90 -0.57
N ALA A 386 -28.46 32.53 -0.96
CA ALA A 386 -28.92 33.75 -0.30
C ALA A 386 -29.26 33.51 1.16
N GLY A 387 -28.61 34.27 2.06
CA GLY A 387 -28.77 34.15 3.51
C GLY A 387 -27.72 33.29 4.19
N GLU A 388 -26.88 32.57 3.48
CA GLU A 388 -25.74 31.84 3.99
C GLU A 388 -24.46 32.72 4.05
N LYS A 389 -23.49 32.21 4.80
CA LYS A 389 -22.16 32.87 4.87
C LYS A 389 -21.45 32.76 3.53
N PRO A 390 -20.77 33.86 3.08
CA PRO A 390 -19.99 33.78 1.86
C PRO A 390 -18.81 32.82 2.01
N ILE A 391 -18.54 32.04 0.96
CA ILE A 391 -17.35 31.22 0.85
C ILE A 391 -16.19 32.12 0.44
N LYS A 392 -15.09 32.05 1.18
CA LYS A 392 -13.93 32.93 0.99
C LYS A 392 -12.99 32.39 -0.09
N CYS A 393 -12.35 33.29 -0.82
CA CYS A 393 -11.14 32.99 -1.57
C CYS A 393 -9.93 32.93 -0.61
N HIS A 394 -8.85 32.25 -1.04
CA HIS A 394 -7.59 32.33 -0.29
C HIS A 394 -7.08 33.77 -0.22
N ASN A 395 -7.19 34.53 -1.33
CA ASN A 395 -7.00 35.96 -1.32
C ASN A 395 -8.32 36.66 -0.93
N VAL A 396 -8.47 37.00 0.34
CA VAL A 396 -9.67 37.63 0.89
C VAL A 396 -9.91 39.06 0.38
N TYR A 397 -8.91 39.70 -0.22
CA TYR A 397 -9.02 41.01 -0.85
C TYR A 397 -9.52 40.96 -2.28
N GLY A 398 -9.51 39.75 -2.88
CA GLY A 398 -9.89 39.51 -4.26
C GLY A 398 -8.76 39.73 -5.27
N ASP A 399 -8.85 38.99 -6.37
CA ASP A 399 -7.83 39.00 -7.44
C ASP A 399 -8.27 39.87 -8.64
N GLY A 400 -9.44 40.53 -8.56
CA GLY A 400 -10.01 41.28 -9.65
C GLY A 400 -10.57 40.40 -10.79
N VAL A 401 -10.43 40.84 -12.03
CA VAL A 401 -10.94 40.09 -13.19
C VAL A 401 -9.85 39.18 -13.71
N LEU A 402 -10.14 37.89 -13.77
CA LEU A 402 -9.23 36.83 -14.17
C LEU A 402 -9.77 36.09 -15.40
N THR A 403 -8.90 35.70 -16.32
CA THR A 403 -9.17 34.62 -17.29
C THR A 403 -9.19 33.27 -16.61
N ILE A 404 -9.59 32.18 -17.30
CA ILE A 404 -9.52 30.80 -16.75
C ILE A 404 -8.08 30.47 -16.40
N SER A 405 -7.13 30.72 -17.29
CA SER A 405 -5.69 30.49 -17.05
C SER A 405 -5.22 31.20 -15.79
N GLN A 406 -5.50 32.49 -15.64
CA GLN A 406 -5.15 33.30 -14.47
C GLN A 406 -5.85 32.82 -13.17
N ALA A 407 -7.07 32.26 -13.29
CA ALA A 407 -7.78 31.69 -12.16
C ALA A 407 -7.11 30.40 -11.66
N ILE A 408 -6.56 29.59 -12.57
CA ILE A 408 -5.78 28.38 -12.23
C ILE A 408 -4.40 28.79 -11.70
N GLU A 409 -3.68 29.71 -12.37
CA GLU A 409 -2.40 30.28 -11.98
C GLU A 409 -2.42 30.76 -10.51
N ARG A 410 -3.39 31.62 -10.18
CA ARG A 410 -3.57 32.21 -8.85
C ARG A 410 -4.36 31.36 -7.88
N SER A 411 -4.80 30.19 -8.30
CA SER A 411 -5.64 29.28 -7.50
C SER A 411 -6.93 29.91 -6.93
N CYS A 412 -7.64 30.73 -7.73
CA CYS A 412 -8.78 31.52 -7.29
C CYS A 412 -10.04 30.66 -7.06
N ASN A 413 -10.52 30.52 -5.80
CA ASN A 413 -11.74 29.77 -5.47
C ASN A 413 -13.00 30.40 -6.05
N VAL A 414 -13.10 31.75 -6.02
CA VAL A 414 -14.29 32.46 -6.51
C VAL A 414 -14.52 32.25 -8.01
N ALA A 415 -13.44 32.26 -8.79
CA ALA A 415 -13.54 31.99 -10.22
C ALA A 415 -14.04 30.57 -10.48
N LEU A 416 -13.49 29.58 -9.78
CA LEU A 416 -13.88 28.16 -9.91
C LEU A 416 -15.33 27.91 -9.49
N MET A 417 -15.80 28.51 -8.39
CA MET A 417 -17.20 28.45 -8.00
C MET A 417 -18.14 28.98 -9.08
N LYS A 418 -17.78 30.12 -9.71
CA LYS A 418 -18.54 30.69 -10.83
C LYS A 418 -18.50 29.81 -12.09
N MET A 419 -17.36 29.16 -12.37
CA MET A 419 -17.26 28.15 -13.43
C MET A 419 -18.21 27.00 -13.13
N GLY A 420 -18.20 26.45 -11.90
CA GLY A 420 -19.09 25.39 -11.47
C GLY A 420 -20.58 25.73 -11.62
N GLN A 421 -20.97 26.97 -11.29
CA GLN A 421 -22.33 27.44 -11.55
C GLN A 421 -22.71 27.45 -13.04
N THR A 422 -21.73 27.66 -13.91
CA THR A 422 -21.92 27.62 -15.39
C THR A 422 -21.95 26.18 -15.89
N ILE A 423 -21.11 25.32 -15.38
CA ILE A 423 -20.98 23.89 -15.73
C ILE A 423 -22.25 23.12 -15.29
N GLY A 424 -22.71 23.39 -14.06
CA GLY A 424 -23.85 22.71 -13.45
C GLY A 424 -23.49 21.37 -12.81
N GLU A 425 -24.35 20.91 -11.88
CA GLU A 425 -24.11 19.74 -11.05
C GLU A 425 -23.96 18.43 -11.85
N THR A 426 -24.93 18.12 -12.72
CA THR A 426 -24.93 16.88 -13.52
C THR A 426 -23.67 16.76 -14.39
N THR A 427 -23.23 17.87 -15.01
CA THR A 427 -22.03 17.86 -15.84
C THR A 427 -20.78 17.66 -14.99
N LEU A 428 -20.66 18.38 -13.86
CA LEU A 428 -19.49 18.22 -12.99
C LEU A 428 -19.39 16.80 -12.43
N LEU A 429 -20.49 16.25 -11.92
CA LEU A 429 -20.54 14.87 -11.40
C LEU A 429 -20.15 13.85 -12.46
N LYS A 430 -20.67 13.99 -13.68
CA LYS A 430 -20.29 13.12 -14.80
C LYS A 430 -18.77 13.10 -15.02
N TYR A 431 -18.13 14.28 -15.08
CA TYR A 431 -16.68 14.34 -15.33
C TYR A 431 -15.87 13.85 -14.13
N LEU A 432 -16.32 14.06 -12.88
CA LEU A 432 -15.69 13.46 -11.71
C LEU A 432 -15.71 11.92 -11.80
N GLU A 433 -16.83 11.33 -12.20
CA GLU A 433 -16.94 9.89 -12.45
C GLU A 433 -16.09 9.45 -13.66
N ASP A 434 -16.08 10.23 -14.75
CA ASP A 434 -15.24 9.94 -15.92
C ASP A 434 -13.75 9.93 -15.57
N PHE A 435 -13.30 10.72 -14.59
CA PHE A 435 -11.95 10.68 -14.01
C PHE A 435 -11.79 9.62 -12.89
N ASN A 436 -12.77 8.73 -12.68
CA ASN A 436 -12.81 7.68 -11.67
C ASN A 436 -12.83 8.16 -10.21
N PHE A 437 -13.16 9.42 -9.93
CA PHE A 437 -13.40 9.84 -8.55
C PHE A 437 -14.68 9.18 -8.01
N GLY A 438 -14.57 8.50 -6.88
CA GLY A 438 -15.61 7.63 -6.33
C GLY A 438 -15.52 6.18 -6.78
N LEU A 439 -14.67 5.85 -7.76
CA LEU A 439 -14.43 4.49 -8.24
C LEU A 439 -13.01 4.03 -7.86
N LYS A 440 -12.78 2.73 -7.82
CA LYS A 440 -11.43 2.19 -7.71
C LYS A 440 -10.66 2.41 -9.02
N THR A 441 -9.36 2.69 -8.91
CA THR A 441 -8.47 2.71 -10.08
C THR A 441 -8.16 1.30 -10.56
N ASN A 442 -8.37 0.29 -9.70
CA ASN A 442 -8.00 -1.11 -9.87
C ASN A 442 -6.49 -1.33 -10.02
N ILE A 443 -5.69 -0.47 -9.39
CA ILE A 443 -4.26 -0.74 -9.27
C ILE A 443 -4.05 -2.14 -8.66
N ASP A 444 -3.08 -2.86 -9.15
CA ASP A 444 -2.75 -4.22 -8.77
C ASP A 444 -1.98 -4.31 -7.42
N LEU A 445 -2.53 -3.61 -6.41
CA LEU A 445 -2.09 -3.62 -5.03
C LEU A 445 -3.24 -3.92 -4.07
N ALA A 446 -2.92 -4.62 -2.99
CA ALA A 446 -3.89 -4.83 -1.92
C ALA A 446 -4.15 -3.54 -1.13
N GLY A 447 -5.37 -3.35 -0.66
CA GLY A 447 -5.71 -2.25 0.26
C GLY A 447 -6.22 -0.96 -0.38
N GLU A 448 -6.48 -0.91 -1.70
CA GLU A 448 -7.06 0.29 -2.33
C GLU A 448 -8.40 0.67 -1.71
N ALA A 449 -8.52 1.93 -1.25
CA ALA A 449 -9.71 2.44 -0.59
C ALA A 449 -10.92 2.52 -1.52
N ARG A 450 -12.12 2.35 -0.94
CA ARG A 450 -13.40 2.59 -1.62
C ARG A 450 -13.89 3.99 -1.30
N THR A 451 -13.99 4.84 -2.31
CA THR A 451 -14.36 6.26 -2.15
C THR A 451 -15.78 6.59 -2.62
N ALA A 452 -16.59 5.58 -3.00
CA ALA A 452 -17.95 5.80 -3.53
C ALA A 452 -18.88 6.55 -2.58
N SER A 453 -18.76 6.31 -1.27
CA SER A 453 -19.55 7.02 -0.24
C SER A 453 -18.95 8.38 0.16
N LEU A 454 -17.79 8.73 -0.36
CA LEU A 454 -17.03 9.93 -0.02
C LEU A 454 -17.13 11.02 -1.10
N VAL A 455 -17.89 10.79 -2.16
CA VAL A 455 -18.18 11.75 -3.23
C VAL A 455 -19.66 12.08 -3.27
N PHE A 456 -20.01 13.26 -3.77
CA PHE A 456 -21.41 13.64 -3.91
C PHE A 456 -22.07 12.89 -5.07
N THR A 457 -23.39 12.73 -4.96
CA THR A 457 -24.29 12.18 -5.97
C THR A 457 -25.30 13.24 -6.39
N GLU A 458 -26.08 12.98 -7.45
CA GLU A 458 -27.15 13.89 -7.87
C GLU A 458 -28.15 14.21 -6.74
N ASP A 459 -28.40 13.27 -5.83
CA ASP A 459 -29.32 13.44 -4.70
C ASP A 459 -28.70 14.27 -3.54
N THR A 460 -27.37 14.32 -3.44
CA THR A 460 -26.64 14.95 -2.33
C THR A 460 -25.92 16.23 -2.69
N MET A 461 -25.75 16.54 -3.99
CA MET A 461 -25.10 17.75 -4.45
C MET A 461 -26.08 18.91 -4.49
N GLY A 462 -25.97 19.83 -3.52
CA GLY A 462 -26.66 21.11 -3.54
C GLY A 462 -25.77 22.25 -4.11
N PRO A 463 -26.28 23.50 -4.15
CA PRO A 463 -25.49 24.62 -4.67
C PRO A 463 -24.21 24.91 -3.90
N THR A 464 -24.18 24.67 -2.59
CA THR A 464 -22.99 24.85 -1.74
C THR A 464 -21.97 23.76 -2.00
N GLU A 465 -22.42 22.51 -2.07
CA GLU A 465 -21.62 21.33 -2.39
C GLU A 465 -21.01 21.45 -3.79
N LEU A 466 -21.80 21.84 -4.78
CA LEU A 466 -21.33 22.16 -6.13
C LEU A 466 -20.18 23.17 -6.08
N ALA A 467 -20.38 24.29 -5.36
CA ALA A 467 -19.37 25.33 -5.25
C ALA A 467 -18.08 24.83 -4.61
N THR A 468 -18.17 24.10 -3.48
CA THR A 468 -16.99 23.58 -2.76
C THR A 468 -16.25 22.50 -3.53
N THR A 469 -16.96 21.62 -4.22
CA THR A 469 -16.39 20.57 -5.07
C THR A 469 -15.49 21.15 -6.17
N THR A 470 -15.83 22.30 -6.75
CA THR A 470 -15.04 22.92 -7.83
C THR A 470 -13.62 23.30 -7.43
N PHE A 471 -13.35 23.48 -6.15
CA PHE A 471 -12.02 23.77 -5.64
C PHE A 471 -11.49 22.71 -4.63
N GLY A 472 -12.16 21.55 -4.57
CA GLY A 472 -11.65 20.34 -3.92
C GLY A 472 -11.98 20.19 -2.44
N GLN A 473 -13.13 20.71 -2.00
CA GLN A 473 -13.63 20.49 -0.65
C GLN A 473 -15.00 19.81 -0.64
N GLY A 474 -15.27 19.05 0.42
CA GLY A 474 -16.54 18.35 0.62
C GLY A 474 -16.56 16.93 0.08
N PHE A 475 -15.51 16.45 -0.57
CA PHE A 475 -15.38 15.05 -1.01
C PHE A 475 -13.95 14.57 -0.85
N ASN A 476 -13.76 13.26 -0.73
CA ASN A 476 -12.43 12.68 -0.51
C ASN A 476 -12.01 11.78 -1.68
N VAL A 477 -10.72 11.76 -1.93
CA VAL A 477 -10.03 10.97 -2.95
C VAL A 477 -8.76 10.35 -2.37
N THR A 478 -8.18 9.38 -3.09
CA THR A 478 -6.84 8.86 -2.82
C THR A 478 -5.80 9.52 -3.73
N MET A 479 -4.51 9.40 -3.37
CA MET A 479 -3.43 9.92 -4.23
C MET A 479 -3.41 9.23 -5.59
N ILE A 480 -3.60 7.91 -5.63
CA ILE A 480 -3.61 7.16 -6.89
C ILE A 480 -4.75 7.60 -7.82
N GLN A 481 -5.96 7.89 -7.28
CA GLN A 481 -7.05 8.44 -8.09
C GLN A 481 -6.67 9.79 -8.71
N MET A 482 -6.04 10.67 -7.92
CA MET A 482 -5.65 12.00 -8.37
C MET A 482 -4.60 11.94 -9.47
N ILE A 483 -3.51 11.21 -9.28
CA ILE A 483 -2.42 11.16 -10.27
C ILE A 483 -2.85 10.44 -11.55
N THR A 484 -3.61 9.34 -11.45
CA THR A 484 -4.10 8.63 -12.65
C THR A 484 -5.06 9.50 -13.47
N GLY A 485 -5.98 10.21 -12.81
CA GLY A 485 -6.84 11.17 -13.46
C GLY A 485 -6.05 12.34 -14.07
N PHE A 486 -4.97 12.78 -13.43
CA PHE A 486 -4.11 13.85 -13.93
C PHE A 486 -3.30 13.43 -15.15
N CYS A 487 -2.74 12.22 -15.17
CA CYS A 487 -2.12 11.67 -16.37
C CYS A 487 -3.08 11.72 -17.56
N ALA A 488 -4.33 11.27 -17.37
CA ALA A 488 -5.35 11.40 -18.42
C ALA A 488 -5.64 12.85 -18.84
N LEU A 489 -5.51 13.79 -17.89
CA LEU A 489 -5.77 15.20 -18.18
C LEU A 489 -4.68 15.85 -19.04
N ILE A 490 -3.44 15.33 -18.98
CA ILE A 490 -2.26 15.93 -19.64
C ILE A 490 -1.76 15.18 -20.88
N ASN A 491 -2.22 13.94 -21.13
CA ASN A 491 -1.77 13.09 -22.23
C ASN A 491 -2.70 13.03 -23.44
N GLY A 492 -3.62 13.99 -23.58
CA GLY A 492 -4.63 13.96 -24.66
C GLY A 492 -5.98 13.37 -24.24
N GLY A 493 -6.17 13.09 -22.96
CA GLY A 493 -7.42 12.59 -22.40
C GLY A 493 -7.46 11.09 -22.17
N TYR A 494 -6.40 10.36 -22.40
CA TYR A 494 -6.33 8.90 -22.36
C TYR A 494 -6.13 8.39 -20.92
N TYR A 495 -7.16 7.75 -20.35
CA TYR A 495 -7.13 7.20 -19.00
C TYR A 495 -6.63 5.75 -19.03
N TYR A 496 -5.40 5.54 -18.59
CA TYR A 496 -4.81 4.22 -18.42
C TYR A 496 -5.08 3.67 -17.02
N GLU A 497 -5.26 2.35 -16.92
CA GLU A 497 -5.34 1.65 -15.64
C GLU A 497 -3.94 1.62 -15.00
N PRO A 498 -3.77 2.16 -13.77
CA PRO A 498 -2.47 2.17 -13.12
C PRO A 498 -2.07 0.75 -12.72
N HIS A 499 -0.77 0.41 -12.85
CA HIS A 499 -0.27 -0.91 -12.50
C HIS A 499 1.17 -0.87 -11.98
N MET A 500 1.48 -1.88 -11.15
CA MET A 500 2.77 -2.05 -10.48
C MET A 500 3.59 -3.20 -11.05
N VAL A 501 2.98 -4.11 -11.83
CA VAL A 501 3.64 -5.29 -12.41
C VAL A 501 3.55 -5.24 -13.91
N SER A 502 4.70 -5.32 -14.59
CA SER A 502 4.80 -5.36 -16.05
C SER A 502 4.86 -6.78 -16.61
N GLN A 503 5.41 -7.74 -15.83
CA GLN A 503 5.59 -9.10 -16.31
C GLN A 503 5.54 -10.14 -15.20
N ILE A 504 4.96 -11.30 -15.48
CA ILE A 504 5.03 -12.50 -14.64
C ILE A 504 5.86 -13.54 -15.37
N THR A 505 6.88 -14.08 -14.69
CA THR A 505 7.76 -15.13 -15.23
C THR A 505 7.71 -16.36 -14.34
N SER A 506 7.91 -17.55 -14.93
CA SER A 506 8.08 -18.78 -14.15
C SER A 506 9.44 -18.80 -13.45
N SER A 507 9.62 -19.74 -12.52
CA SER A 507 10.87 -19.91 -11.77
C SER A 507 12.11 -20.16 -12.65
N ASP A 508 11.93 -20.62 -13.89
CA ASP A 508 13.01 -20.80 -14.88
C ASP A 508 13.26 -19.56 -15.76
N GLY A 509 12.54 -18.45 -15.52
CA GLY A 509 12.64 -17.21 -16.27
C GLY A 509 11.81 -17.15 -17.56
N SER A 510 11.02 -18.17 -17.86
CA SER A 510 10.11 -18.13 -19.01
C SER A 510 8.93 -17.19 -18.74
N VAL A 511 8.58 -16.37 -19.73
CA VAL A 511 7.46 -15.42 -19.60
C VAL A 511 6.14 -16.20 -19.53
N VAL A 512 5.41 -16.01 -18.43
CA VAL A 512 4.06 -16.53 -18.22
C VAL A 512 3.02 -15.56 -18.76
N ARG A 513 3.18 -14.26 -18.41
CA ARG A 513 2.25 -13.21 -18.82
C ARG A 513 2.95 -11.85 -18.87
N ASN A 514 2.75 -11.09 -19.94
CA ASN A 514 3.03 -9.67 -19.99
C ASN A 514 1.77 -8.91 -19.57
N ILE A 515 1.94 -7.83 -18.83
CA ILE A 515 0.88 -6.90 -18.47
C ILE A 515 1.14 -5.63 -19.30
N GLU A 516 0.37 -5.51 -20.37
CA GLU A 516 0.49 -4.37 -21.27
C GLU A 516 -0.34 -3.18 -20.75
N PRO A 517 0.07 -1.93 -20.99
CA PRO A 517 -0.70 -0.74 -20.64
C PRO A 517 -2.15 -0.83 -21.12
N ARG A 518 -3.11 -0.66 -20.23
CA ARG A 518 -4.53 -0.80 -20.52
C ARG A 518 -5.22 0.55 -20.59
N LEU A 519 -5.47 1.02 -21.82
CA LEU A 519 -6.31 2.19 -22.04
C LEU A 519 -7.78 1.83 -21.75
N LEU A 520 -8.40 2.52 -20.80
CA LEU A 520 -9.80 2.30 -20.41
C LEU A 520 -10.75 3.18 -21.21
N LYS A 521 -10.42 4.46 -21.35
CA LYS A 521 -11.30 5.47 -21.98
C LYS A 521 -10.52 6.74 -22.34
N GLN A 522 -11.10 7.56 -23.21
CA GLN A 522 -10.68 8.96 -23.39
C GLN A 522 -11.68 9.86 -22.67
N VAL A 523 -11.21 10.61 -21.65
CA VAL A 523 -12.06 11.43 -20.78
C VAL A 523 -12.28 12.83 -21.35
N VAL A 524 -11.25 13.42 -21.95
CA VAL A 524 -11.28 14.71 -22.59
C VAL A 524 -10.60 14.66 -23.96
N SER A 525 -10.85 15.66 -24.81
CA SER A 525 -10.18 15.79 -26.09
C SER A 525 -8.73 16.25 -25.96
N GLU A 526 -7.91 15.99 -26.97
CA GLU A 526 -6.53 16.49 -27.05
C GLU A 526 -6.47 18.03 -26.98
N GLU A 527 -7.49 18.72 -27.52
CA GLU A 527 -7.58 20.19 -27.44
C GLU A 527 -7.78 20.67 -26.01
N THR A 528 -8.68 20.03 -25.25
CA THR A 528 -8.89 20.35 -23.84
C THR A 528 -7.64 20.03 -23.02
N SER A 529 -7.02 18.89 -23.22
CA SER A 529 -5.77 18.48 -22.57
C SER A 529 -4.65 19.51 -22.81
N ALA A 530 -4.45 19.95 -24.05
CA ALA A 530 -3.44 20.95 -24.39
C ALA A 530 -3.67 22.29 -23.68
N LYS A 531 -4.95 22.75 -23.57
CA LYS A 531 -5.29 23.96 -22.82
C LYS A 531 -4.99 23.80 -21.31
N ILE A 532 -5.30 22.66 -20.76
CA ILE A 532 -5.02 22.38 -19.32
C ILE A 532 -3.52 22.32 -19.05
N ARG A 533 -2.72 21.72 -19.95
CA ARG A 533 -1.26 21.78 -19.84
C ARG A 533 -0.74 23.22 -19.81
N ASP A 534 -1.22 24.07 -20.73
CA ASP A 534 -0.86 25.49 -20.73
C ASP A 534 -1.25 26.19 -19.41
N TYR A 535 -2.45 25.92 -18.87
CA TYR A 535 -2.88 26.51 -17.59
C TYR A 535 -2.02 26.03 -16.43
N CYS A 536 -1.66 24.75 -16.39
CA CYS A 536 -0.79 24.17 -15.37
C CYS A 536 0.66 24.68 -15.49
N LEU A 537 1.14 24.94 -16.71
CA LEU A 537 2.44 25.58 -16.92
C LEU A 537 2.46 26.99 -16.31
N GLN A 538 1.38 27.80 -16.50
CA GLN A 538 1.30 29.14 -15.91
C GLN A 538 1.31 29.13 -14.37
N VAL A 539 0.89 28.06 -13.72
CA VAL A 539 1.02 27.90 -12.25
C VAL A 539 2.48 27.91 -11.82
N VAL A 540 3.38 27.41 -12.67
CA VAL A 540 4.81 27.28 -12.36
C VAL A 540 5.62 28.47 -12.88
N ILE A 541 5.33 29.01 -14.06
CA ILE A 541 6.14 30.08 -14.68
C ILE A 541 5.47 31.47 -14.66
N GLY A 542 4.14 31.53 -14.46
CA GLY A 542 3.37 32.78 -14.51
C GLY A 542 3.75 33.71 -13.36
N GLU A 543 3.70 35.02 -13.56
CA GLU A 543 4.11 36.06 -12.60
C GLU A 543 3.50 35.88 -11.18
N ASN A 544 2.27 35.36 -11.12
CA ASN A 544 1.55 35.13 -9.86
C ASN A 544 1.29 33.63 -9.60
N GLY A 545 2.09 32.77 -10.23
CA GLY A 545 2.00 31.33 -10.08
C GLY A 545 2.28 30.88 -8.66
N THR A 546 1.52 29.90 -8.19
CA THR A 546 1.69 29.35 -6.83
C THR A 546 2.71 28.23 -6.76
N GLY A 547 3.22 27.76 -7.91
CA GLY A 547 4.05 26.57 -8.05
C GLY A 547 5.52 26.82 -8.38
N HIS A 548 6.01 28.05 -8.38
CA HIS A 548 7.41 28.40 -8.75
C HIS A 548 8.47 27.55 -8.05
N THR A 549 8.26 27.26 -6.76
CA THR A 549 9.22 26.52 -5.95
C THR A 549 9.30 25.02 -6.28
N ALA A 550 8.41 24.51 -7.15
CA ALA A 550 8.47 23.13 -7.60
C ALA A 550 9.40 22.92 -8.81
N ARG A 551 9.79 24.01 -9.49
CA ARG A 551 10.55 23.94 -10.73
C ARG A 551 12.04 23.64 -10.47
N PRO A 552 12.60 22.54 -11.01
CA PRO A 552 14.03 22.31 -11.02
C PRO A 552 14.73 23.29 -11.98
N ALA A 553 16.01 23.58 -11.71
CA ALA A 553 16.83 24.44 -12.58
C ALA A 553 16.95 23.84 -13.99
N GLY A 554 16.73 24.67 -15.02
CA GLY A 554 16.83 24.28 -16.42
C GLY A 554 15.67 23.47 -16.99
N TYR A 555 14.62 23.18 -16.21
CA TYR A 555 13.46 22.40 -16.66
C TYR A 555 12.17 23.23 -16.64
N LEU A 556 11.37 23.08 -17.70
CA LEU A 556 9.98 23.50 -17.69
C LEU A 556 9.09 22.34 -17.25
N ILE A 557 8.33 22.57 -16.20
CA ILE A 557 7.33 21.65 -15.68
C ILE A 557 5.97 22.36 -15.60
N GLY A 558 4.91 21.59 -15.66
CA GLY A 558 3.58 22.09 -15.35
C GLY A 558 3.05 21.45 -14.07
N GLY A 559 2.07 22.07 -13.41
CA GLY A 559 1.49 21.47 -12.23
C GLY A 559 0.47 22.33 -11.51
N LYS A 560 0.02 21.86 -10.35
CA LYS A 560 -0.94 22.57 -9.49
C LYS A 560 -0.65 22.34 -8.00
N THR A 561 -0.59 23.42 -7.24
CA THR A 561 -0.55 23.37 -5.77
C THR A 561 -1.91 23.04 -5.18
N GLY A 562 -1.93 22.25 -4.12
CA GLY A 562 -3.10 21.95 -3.29
C GLY A 562 -2.92 22.47 -1.87
N THR A 563 -4.01 22.95 -1.29
CA THR A 563 -4.12 23.25 0.14
C THR A 563 -5.57 22.99 0.53
N ALA A 564 -5.79 22.09 1.47
CA ALA A 564 -7.10 21.74 2.00
C ALA A 564 -7.07 21.78 3.52
N GLU A 565 -7.90 22.62 4.12
CA GLU A 565 -8.11 22.60 5.56
C GLU A 565 -8.83 21.30 5.94
N THR A 566 -8.36 20.61 6.98
CA THR A 566 -8.97 19.36 7.43
C THR A 566 -10.26 19.57 8.20
N GLN A 567 -11.03 18.51 8.42
CA GLN A 567 -12.20 18.55 9.29
C GLN A 567 -11.80 18.28 10.76
N PRO A 568 -12.46 18.94 11.73
CA PRO A 568 -13.46 20.02 11.59
C PRO A 568 -12.80 21.34 11.17
N ARG A 569 -13.48 22.13 10.31
CA ARG A 569 -12.95 23.42 9.83
C ARG A 569 -12.66 24.38 10.98
N GLY A 570 -11.59 25.15 10.86
CA GLY A 570 -11.13 26.10 11.88
C GLY A 570 -10.17 25.49 12.90
N ASN A 571 -9.67 24.26 12.65
CA ASN A 571 -8.62 23.63 13.45
C ASN A 571 -7.20 24.11 13.08
N ASN A 572 -7.05 24.83 11.95
CA ASN A 572 -5.78 25.25 11.35
C ASN A 572 -4.84 24.10 10.97
N GLU A 573 -5.41 22.92 10.69
CA GLU A 573 -4.70 21.77 10.17
C GLU A 573 -4.98 21.62 8.68
N TYR A 574 -3.93 21.32 7.92
CA TYR A 574 -4.00 21.31 6.47
C TYR A 574 -3.33 20.09 5.87
N VAL A 575 -3.89 19.64 4.74
CA VAL A 575 -3.21 18.80 3.77
C VAL A 575 -2.69 19.72 2.67
N VAL A 576 -1.39 19.71 2.44
CA VAL A 576 -0.77 20.48 1.36
C VAL A 576 -0.16 19.54 0.34
N SER A 577 -0.22 19.93 -0.94
CA SER A 577 0.19 19.03 -2.02
C SER A 577 0.69 19.78 -3.24
N PHE A 578 1.41 19.07 -4.11
CA PHE A 578 1.71 19.51 -5.47
C PHE A 578 1.60 18.34 -6.41
N MET A 579 0.85 18.54 -7.48
CA MET A 579 0.68 17.59 -8.58
C MET A 579 1.28 18.22 -9.84
N GLY A 580 2.29 17.58 -10.42
CA GLY A 580 3.05 18.10 -11.53
C GLY A 580 3.39 17.06 -12.57
N TYR A 581 3.97 17.52 -13.67
CA TYR A 581 4.42 16.69 -14.78
C TYR A 581 5.63 17.32 -15.47
N ALA A 582 6.44 16.51 -16.08
CA ALA A 582 7.63 16.89 -16.85
C ALA A 582 7.83 15.97 -18.05
N PRO A 583 8.40 16.51 -19.17
CA PRO A 583 8.52 17.92 -19.54
C PRO A 583 7.16 18.62 -19.73
N ALA A 584 7.15 19.96 -19.78
CA ALA A 584 5.89 20.70 -19.89
C ALA A 584 5.23 20.60 -21.27
N ASP A 585 6.00 20.46 -22.33
CA ASP A 585 5.55 20.38 -23.74
C ASP A 585 5.12 18.96 -24.14
N ASP A 586 5.85 17.93 -23.67
CA ASP A 586 5.59 16.52 -23.97
C ASP A 586 5.71 15.71 -22.67
N PRO A 587 4.65 15.62 -21.85
CA PRO A 587 4.71 15.00 -20.54
C PRO A 587 5.07 13.51 -20.62
N GLU A 588 6.20 13.12 -20.02
CA GLU A 588 6.64 11.73 -19.89
C GLU A 588 6.26 11.16 -18.53
N ILE A 589 6.47 11.96 -17.45
CA ILE A 589 6.15 11.54 -16.08
C ILE A 589 5.22 12.55 -15.40
N ALA A 590 4.36 12.03 -14.53
CA ALA A 590 3.62 12.79 -13.54
C ALA A 590 4.13 12.48 -12.14
N ILE A 591 4.15 13.49 -11.28
CA ILE A 591 4.54 13.39 -9.87
C ILE A 591 3.45 13.99 -8.99
N TYR A 592 3.11 13.31 -7.90
CA TYR A 592 2.19 13.83 -6.91
C TYR A 592 2.74 13.66 -5.50
N VAL A 593 2.96 14.77 -4.80
CA VAL A 593 3.41 14.80 -3.41
C VAL A 593 2.30 15.36 -2.54
N VAL A 594 2.01 14.68 -1.43
CA VAL A 594 1.03 15.09 -0.43
C VAL A 594 1.69 15.08 0.94
N VAL A 595 1.54 16.17 1.70
CA VAL A 595 1.98 16.31 3.08
C VAL A 595 0.76 16.53 3.95
N ASP A 596 0.44 15.56 4.78
CA ASP A 596 -0.71 15.60 5.70
C ASP A 596 -0.29 16.17 7.05
N ARG A 597 -0.81 17.35 7.38
CA ARG A 597 -0.57 18.06 8.64
C ARG A 597 0.92 18.21 8.97
N PRO A 598 1.66 18.99 8.18
CA PRO A 598 3.08 19.26 8.46
C PRO A 598 3.28 19.78 9.87
N ASN A 599 4.37 19.38 10.52
CA ASN A 599 4.72 19.78 11.87
C ASN A 599 5.35 21.20 11.87
N ALA A 600 4.51 22.18 11.56
CA ALA A 600 4.89 23.59 11.42
C ALA A 600 3.80 24.52 11.99
N GLU A 601 4.19 25.78 12.36
CA GLU A 601 3.24 26.79 12.85
C GLU A 601 2.18 27.15 11.78
N ASN A 602 2.62 27.28 10.51
CA ASN A 602 1.76 27.59 9.37
C ASN A 602 1.73 26.35 8.46
N GLN A 603 0.68 25.55 8.59
CA GLN A 603 0.54 24.30 7.84
C GLN A 603 0.05 24.50 6.40
N ASP A 604 -0.51 25.66 6.05
CA ASP A 604 -1.13 25.95 4.75
C ASP A 604 -0.13 26.36 3.64
N ASP A 605 1.18 26.34 3.92
CA ASP A 605 2.20 26.67 2.92
C ASP A 605 2.46 25.49 1.98
N ALA A 606 2.01 25.63 0.73
CA ALA A 606 2.24 24.64 -0.33
C ALA A 606 3.74 24.36 -0.62
N LYS A 607 4.65 25.20 -0.10
CA LYS A 607 6.10 25.00 -0.29
C LYS A 607 6.62 23.74 0.38
N PHE A 608 5.92 23.17 1.35
CA PHE A 608 6.25 21.86 1.89
C PHE A 608 6.28 20.80 0.80
N ALA A 609 5.23 20.72 -0.01
CA ALA A 609 5.16 19.76 -1.10
C ALA A 609 5.99 20.17 -2.32
N THR A 610 5.99 21.45 -2.72
CA THR A 610 6.70 21.90 -3.94
C THR A 610 8.22 21.76 -3.82
N ARG A 611 8.80 21.94 -2.63
CA ARG A 611 10.24 21.73 -2.40
C ARG A 611 10.64 20.27 -2.52
N ILE A 612 9.81 19.36 -1.96
CA ILE A 612 10.03 17.91 -2.11
C ILE A 612 10.03 17.55 -3.59
N VAL A 613 9.01 18.02 -4.35
CA VAL A 613 8.93 17.79 -5.80
C VAL A 613 10.17 18.31 -6.52
N ARG A 614 10.61 19.54 -6.22
CA ARG A 614 11.82 20.12 -6.83
C ARG A 614 13.04 19.24 -6.58
N SER A 615 13.25 18.82 -5.32
CA SER A 615 14.40 17.98 -4.95
C SER A 615 14.36 16.64 -5.67
N ILE A 616 13.20 15.97 -5.73
CA ILE A 616 13.03 14.71 -6.43
C ILE A 616 13.29 14.89 -7.94
N LEU A 617 12.64 15.85 -8.59
CA LEU A 617 12.76 16.04 -10.04
C LEU A 617 14.16 16.48 -10.46
N THR A 618 14.92 17.17 -9.60
CA THR A 618 16.32 17.55 -9.87
C THR A 618 17.19 16.31 -10.10
N GLU A 619 16.92 15.22 -9.42
CA GLU A 619 17.65 13.96 -9.54
C GLU A 619 17.00 12.98 -10.54
N VAL A 620 15.68 12.91 -10.57
CA VAL A 620 14.94 11.95 -11.40
C VAL A 620 14.94 12.31 -12.89
N LEU A 621 14.82 13.59 -13.25
CA LEU A 621 14.75 13.98 -14.68
C LEU A 621 16.04 13.63 -15.43
N PRO A 622 17.26 13.98 -14.95
CA PRO A 622 18.49 13.55 -15.61
C PRO A 622 18.66 12.02 -15.64
N TYR A 623 18.21 11.32 -14.60
CA TYR A 623 18.28 9.87 -14.53
C TYR A 623 17.40 9.18 -15.58
N LEU A 624 16.26 9.77 -15.93
CA LEU A 624 15.36 9.30 -17.00
C LEU A 624 15.78 9.78 -18.40
N ASP A 625 16.97 10.38 -18.55
CA ASP A 625 17.45 10.99 -19.80
C ASP A 625 16.53 12.12 -20.33
N ILE A 626 15.74 12.73 -19.44
CA ILE A 626 14.96 13.92 -19.77
C ILE A 626 15.88 15.14 -19.72
N PHE A 627 16.12 15.74 -20.87
CA PHE A 627 17.07 16.85 -21.01
C PHE A 627 16.49 18.18 -20.53
N MET A 628 17.36 19.09 -20.12
CA MET A 628 16.97 20.46 -19.79
C MET A 628 16.28 21.13 -21.00
N THR A 629 15.17 21.78 -20.74
CA THR A 629 14.31 22.44 -21.73
C THR A 629 14.59 23.93 -21.88
N GLU A 630 15.36 24.53 -20.95
CA GLU A 630 15.74 25.93 -20.93
C GLU A 630 17.21 26.12 -20.62
N GLU A 631 17.77 27.29 -21.06
CA GLU A 631 19.09 27.72 -20.64
C GLU A 631 19.04 28.14 -19.16
N LEU A 632 20.02 27.70 -18.39
CA LEU A 632 20.13 28.06 -16.99
C LEU A 632 20.37 29.58 -16.81
N SER A 633 19.60 30.20 -15.94
CA SER A 633 19.87 31.55 -15.46
C SER A 633 21.17 31.60 -14.64
N GLU A 634 21.74 32.79 -14.43
CA GLU A 634 22.95 32.95 -13.62
C GLU A 634 22.71 32.47 -12.15
N GLU A 635 21.49 32.64 -11.62
CA GLU A 635 21.07 32.19 -10.28
C GLU A 635 20.97 30.67 -10.23
N GLU A 636 20.36 30.03 -11.24
CA GLU A 636 20.24 28.58 -11.34
C GLU A 636 21.59 27.88 -11.53
N GLN A 637 22.51 28.50 -12.27
CA GLN A 637 23.89 28.00 -12.41
C GLN A 637 24.62 28.01 -11.07
N GLN A 638 24.46 29.08 -10.30
CA GLN A 638 25.07 29.19 -8.98
C GLN A 638 24.47 28.17 -7.99
N GLU A 639 23.16 27.97 -8.00
CA GLU A 639 22.49 26.94 -7.16
C GLU A 639 23.01 25.53 -7.45
N LEU A 640 23.19 25.18 -8.74
CA LEU A 640 23.71 23.87 -9.14
C LEU A 640 25.19 23.71 -8.76
N GLU A 641 26.01 24.76 -8.91
CA GLU A 641 27.41 24.73 -8.47
C GLU A 641 27.51 24.55 -6.95
N GLU A 642 26.68 25.26 -6.17
CA GLU A 642 26.63 25.13 -4.71
C GLU A 642 26.19 23.72 -4.28
N ALA A 643 25.16 23.14 -4.93
CA ALA A 643 24.70 21.80 -4.68
C ALA A 643 25.76 20.74 -5.01
N GLN A 644 26.47 20.91 -6.13
CA GLN A 644 27.56 20.01 -6.52
C GLN A 644 28.74 20.06 -5.51
N ILE A 645 29.11 21.25 -5.06
CA ILE A 645 30.14 21.43 -4.02
C ILE A 645 29.72 20.75 -2.72
N ALA A 646 28.45 20.90 -2.31
CA ALA A 646 27.93 20.27 -1.10
C ALA A 646 27.96 18.74 -1.21
N TYR A 647 27.57 18.19 -2.37
CA TYR A 647 27.63 16.77 -2.64
C TYR A 647 29.06 16.21 -2.61
N GLU A 648 30.02 16.89 -3.25
CA GLU A 648 31.46 16.52 -3.21
C GLU A 648 32.01 16.56 -1.78
N GLN A 649 31.60 17.54 -0.97
CA GLN A 649 31.99 17.62 0.44
C GLN A 649 31.40 16.49 1.28
N ALA A 650 30.14 16.09 1.03
CA ALA A 650 29.50 14.96 1.68
C ALA A 650 30.20 13.64 1.36
N LEU A 651 30.58 13.43 0.08
CA LEU A 651 31.34 12.25 -0.34
C LEU A 651 32.71 12.17 0.34
N VAL A 652 33.39 13.28 0.51
CA VAL A 652 34.71 13.34 1.20
C VAL A 652 34.57 13.06 2.70
N SER A 653 33.51 13.57 3.34
CA SER A 653 33.26 13.33 4.76
C SER A 653 32.71 11.93 5.04
N GLY A 654 31.95 11.32 4.12
CA GLY A 654 31.44 9.95 4.23
C GLY A 654 32.52 8.87 4.08
N ASN A 655 33.64 9.14 3.42
CA ASN A 655 34.76 8.20 3.32
C ASN A 655 35.56 8.01 4.62
N ASP A 656 35.37 8.84 5.64
CA ASP A 656 36.02 8.69 6.95
C ASP A 656 35.27 7.75 7.92
N VAL A 657 34.08 7.26 7.57
CA VAL A 657 33.23 6.41 8.45
C VAL A 657 33.24 4.92 8.07
N SER A 658 33.81 4.54 6.93
CA SER A 658 33.90 3.12 6.52
C SER A 658 35.34 2.59 6.59
N GLY A 659 35.92 2.57 7.78
CA GLY A 659 37.24 2.00 7.99
C GLY A 659 37.56 1.70 9.45
N ASN A 660 37.39 0.42 9.79
CA ASN A 660 37.94 -0.27 10.97
C ASN A 660 37.08 -0.40 12.21
N ASP A 661 36.30 -1.46 12.24
CA ASP A 661 36.20 -2.30 13.43
C ASP A 661 36.58 -3.75 13.02
N ALA A 662 37.85 -4.05 13.17
CA ALA A 662 38.35 -5.42 13.31
C ALA A 662 39.53 -5.38 14.28
N ASP A 663 39.28 -5.93 15.46
CA ASP A 663 40.21 -6.54 16.42
C ASP A 663 41.72 -6.14 16.36
N GLU A 664 42.20 -5.60 17.47
CA GLU A 664 43.38 -6.11 18.13
C GLU A 664 43.52 -5.63 19.58
N ASN A 665 43.28 -6.54 20.48
CA ASN A 665 43.77 -6.57 21.84
C ASN A 665 45.32 -6.71 21.80
N THR A 666 46.07 -5.73 22.29
CA THR A 666 47.38 -5.99 22.95
C THR A 666 47.78 -4.83 23.86
N GLU A 667 48.05 -5.21 25.10
CA GLU A 667 48.65 -4.39 26.16
C GLU A 667 50.02 -3.80 25.82
N GLY A 668 50.33 -2.64 26.41
CA GLY A 668 51.74 -2.30 26.66
C GLY A 668 52.11 -0.83 26.77
N SER A 669 52.00 -0.31 27.96
CA SER A 669 52.95 0.59 28.71
C SER A 669 53.68 1.74 28.01
N SER A 670 53.46 2.91 28.66
CA SER A 670 54.46 3.88 29.14
C SER A 670 55.19 4.82 28.18
N GLU A 671 55.09 6.03 28.47
CA GLU A 671 55.98 7.06 28.97
C GLU A 671 55.91 8.42 28.27
N GLU A 672 55.77 9.38 29.14
CA GLU A 672 55.96 10.84 29.08
C GLU A 672 56.97 11.42 28.09
N THR A 673 56.68 12.61 27.65
CA THR A 673 57.39 13.88 27.76
C THR A 673 56.78 14.84 26.73
N GLY A 674 56.33 16.03 26.99
CA GLY A 674 56.84 17.13 27.77
C GLY A 674 57.19 18.30 26.84
N THR A 675 56.72 19.50 27.21
CA THR A 675 57.08 20.84 26.68
C THR A 675 56.20 21.34 25.50
N GLY A 676 55.48 22.44 25.61
CA GLY A 676 55.66 23.64 26.39
C GLY A 676 55.73 24.86 25.46
N THR A 677 55.02 25.93 25.88
CA THR A 677 55.10 27.35 25.48
C THR A 677 54.05 27.79 24.46
N ASP A 678 53.12 28.59 24.85
CA ASP A 678 53.08 29.93 25.50
C ASP A 678 52.86 31.06 24.49
N GLY A 679 51.94 31.97 24.82
CA GLY A 679 51.74 33.31 24.27
C GLY A 679 50.35 33.49 23.65
N GLY A 680 49.40 34.12 24.19
CA GLY A 680 49.40 35.28 25.00
C GLY A 680 48.57 36.37 24.33
N ALA A 681 47.58 36.81 25.03
CA ALA A 681 47.14 38.15 25.37
C ALA A 681 46.06 38.80 24.49
N GLU A 682 45.01 39.10 25.18
CA GLU A 682 44.40 40.42 25.45
C GLU A 682 43.58 41.02 24.30
N GLY A 683 42.46 41.60 24.47
CA GLY A 683 41.75 42.11 25.63
C GLY A 683 40.63 43.04 25.20
N SER A 684 39.78 43.34 26.15
CA SER A 684 38.89 44.51 26.30
C SER A 684 37.65 44.54 25.38
N GLY A 685 36.44 44.64 25.87
CA GLY A 685 35.93 45.33 27.05
C GLY A 685 34.95 46.42 26.68
N THR A 686 33.88 46.46 27.42
CA THR A 686 32.94 47.55 27.72
C THR A 686 31.58 47.39 27.03
N ASP A 687 30.53 47.07 27.77
CA ASP A 687 29.81 47.85 28.79
C ASP A 687 28.66 48.68 28.18
N GLY A 688 27.46 48.53 28.73
CA GLY A 688 26.46 49.55 28.60
C GLY A 688 24.99 49.08 28.72
N THR A 689 24.59 48.76 29.95
CA THR A 689 23.39 49.23 30.65
C THR A 689 22.00 49.07 30.00
N GLY A 690 21.13 48.37 30.72
CA GLY A 690 19.66 48.46 30.64
C GLY A 690 19.11 49.80 31.19
N PRO A 691 17.80 49.97 31.23
CA PRO A 691 17.13 49.72 32.51
C PRO A 691 15.71 49.13 32.40
N GLU A 692 15.34 48.55 33.56
CA GLU A 692 14.04 48.15 34.05
C GLU A 692 12.98 49.25 34.01
N SER A 693 11.70 48.88 33.92
CA SER A 693 10.68 49.44 34.78
C SER A 693 9.45 48.56 34.87
N GLU A 694 9.17 48.29 36.09
CA GLU A 694 8.04 47.70 36.77
C GLU A 694 6.68 48.38 36.51
N GLY A 695 5.63 47.68 36.92
CA GLY A 695 4.33 48.24 37.31
C GLY A 695 3.19 47.25 37.08
N GLU A 696 2.96 46.34 38.03
CA GLU A 696 1.87 46.29 39.05
C GLU A 696 0.47 46.57 38.47
N SER A 697 -0.42 45.68 38.62
CA SER A 697 -1.29 45.09 39.63
C SER A 697 -2.73 45.59 39.50
N SER A 698 -3.70 44.74 39.57
CA SER A 698 -4.71 44.45 40.61
C SER A 698 -5.97 43.89 39.96
N ALA A 699 -6.41 42.72 40.28
CA ALA A 699 -7.40 42.22 41.18
C ALA A 699 -8.71 43.02 41.23
N ASP A 700 -9.83 42.36 40.95
CA ASP A 700 -10.91 42.14 41.93
C ASP A 700 -12.04 41.26 41.34
N SER A 701 -12.35 40.23 41.94
CA SER A 701 -13.47 39.56 42.61
C SER A 701 -14.87 40.01 42.24
N GLY A 702 -15.73 39.00 42.11
CA GLY A 702 -17.18 39.19 42.15
C GLY A 702 -17.96 37.87 41.97
N THR A 703 -18.07 37.13 43.06
CA THR A 703 -19.04 36.08 43.34
C THR A 703 -20.49 36.58 43.30
N THR A 704 -21.42 35.70 42.87
CA THR A 704 -22.63 35.24 43.59
C THR A 704 -23.46 34.37 42.64
N ASP A 705 -23.65 33.11 42.99
CA ASP A 705 -24.74 32.44 43.70
C ASP A 705 -26.14 32.62 43.10
N GLY A 706 -26.81 31.49 42.85
CA GLY A 706 -28.22 31.40 42.62
C GLY A 706 -28.70 30.04 42.10
N SER A 707 -28.89 29.14 43.06
CA SER A 707 -29.59 27.86 42.96
C SER A 707 -31.01 27.98 42.38
N SER A 708 -31.51 26.96 41.71
CA SER A 708 -32.49 25.98 42.21
C SER A 708 -33.23 25.25 41.10
N ASP A 709 -33.20 23.94 41.24
CA ASP A 709 -34.29 22.94 41.20
C ASP A 709 -35.11 22.70 39.94
N ALA A 710 -35.02 21.44 39.62
CA ALA A 710 -36.06 20.42 39.54
C ALA A 710 -36.57 20.00 38.15
N ASP A 711 -36.29 18.76 37.90
CA ASP A 711 -37.19 17.66 37.50
C ASP A 711 -37.72 17.63 36.05
N GLY A 712 -37.50 16.48 35.44
CA GLY A 712 -38.18 16.07 34.23
C GLY A 712 -37.41 15.04 33.41
N THR A 713 -37.50 13.79 33.88
CA THR A 713 -37.27 12.57 33.11
C THR A 713 -37.75 12.67 31.67
N ASP A 714 -36.92 12.39 30.70
CA ASP A 714 -37.30 11.39 29.69
C ASP A 714 -36.07 10.79 29.02
N SER A 715 -36.02 9.47 29.06
CA SER A 715 -35.08 8.60 28.39
C SER A 715 -35.46 8.49 26.92
N SER A 716 -34.57 8.81 26.03
CA SER A 716 -34.61 8.26 24.68
C SER A 716 -33.22 7.71 24.32
N SER A 717 -33.15 6.39 24.46
CA SER A 717 -32.13 5.54 23.85
C SER A 717 -32.21 5.67 22.33
N GLU A 718 -31.15 6.16 21.72
CA GLU A 718 -30.94 6.00 20.29
C GLU A 718 -30.30 4.62 20.04
N THR A 719 -31.04 3.80 19.30
CA THR A 719 -30.62 2.49 18.79
C THR A 719 -29.73 2.64 17.58
N PRO A 720 -28.75 1.71 17.39
CA PRO A 720 -27.95 1.64 16.17
C PRO A 720 -28.77 1.08 14.99
N ALA A 721 -28.29 1.38 13.80
CA ALA A 721 -28.88 1.20 12.49
C ALA A 721 -29.32 -0.23 12.16
N ASP A 722 -30.47 -0.25 11.55
CA ASP A 722 -31.24 -1.27 10.87
C ASP A 722 -30.43 -2.22 9.99
N ASN A 723 -30.21 -3.44 10.44
CA ASN A 723 -29.84 -4.60 9.64
C ASN A 723 -31.06 -5.51 9.48
N GLY A 724 -31.86 -5.25 8.45
CA GLY A 724 -32.81 -6.27 7.93
C GLY A 724 -33.99 -6.67 8.79
N GLY A 725 -34.41 -5.87 9.76
CA GLY A 725 -35.72 -6.03 10.42
C GLY A 725 -35.83 -7.14 11.48
N TYR A 726 -34.75 -7.79 11.88
CA TYR A 726 -34.73 -8.77 12.97
C TYR A 726 -34.19 -8.15 14.27
N THR A 727 -34.74 -8.59 15.41
CA THR A 727 -34.31 -8.16 16.74
C THR A 727 -33.61 -9.31 17.47
N MET A 728 -32.91 -9.04 18.59
CA MET A 728 -32.26 -10.08 19.40
C MET A 728 -33.26 -11.16 19.89
N ASP A 729 -34.54 -10.86 19.96
CA ASP A 729 -35.60 -11.80 20.35
C ASP A 729 -35.96 -12.80 19.22
N ASP A 730 -35.50 -12.55 18.00
CA ASP A 730 -35.71 -13.41 16.82
C ASP A 730 -34.61 -14.46 16.64
N ILE A 731 -33.54 -14.44 17.46
CA ILE A 731 -32.41 -15.36 17.40
C ILE A 731 -32.78 -16.69 18.07
N THR A 732 -32.67 -17.78 17.34
CA THR A 732 -32.84 -19.15 17.85
C THR A 732 -31.47 -19.80 18.00
N ILE A 733 -31.16 -20.30 19.20
CA ILE A 733 -29.85 -20.96 19.44
C ILE A 733 -29.87 -22.38 18.87
N ASP A 734 -28.90 -22.70 18.00
CA ASP A 734 -28.67 -24.05 17.48
C ASP A 734 -28.11 -24.95 18.62
N PRO A 735 -28.83 -26.01 19.01
CA PRO A 735 -28.43 -26.84 20.14
C PRO A 735 -27.18 -27.70 19.91
N GLU A 736 -26.72 -27.85 18.67
CA GLU A 736 -25.50 -28.63 18.33
C GLU A 736 -24.24 -27.75 18.28
N THR A 737 -24.37 -26.50 17.85
CA THR A 737 -23.22 -25.60 17.69
C THR A 737 -23.17 -24.49 18.75
N GLY A 738 -24.29 -24.16 19.39
CA GLY A 738 -24.38 -23.05 20.33
C GLY A 738 -24.44 -21.65 19.68
N GLU A 739 -24.52 -21.58 18.36
CA GLU A 739 -24.61 -20.34 17.59
C GLU A 739 -26.06 -19.86 17.47
N GLY A 740 -26.26 -18.55 17.36
CA GLY A 740 -27.56 -17.97 17.07
C GLY A 740 -27.90 -18.11 15.57
N VAL A 741 -29.19 -18.36 15.26
CA VAL A 741 -29.69 -18.46 13.88
C VAL A 741 -30.88 -17.53 13.75
N LEU A 742 -30.85 -16.59 12.81
CA LEU A 742 -31.92 -15.72 12.42
C LEU A 742 -32.99 -16.49 11.59
N PRO A 743 -34.24 -15.99 11.47
CA PRO A 743 -35.27 -16.65 10.69
C PRO A 743 -34.97 -16.87 9.22
N ASP A 744 -34.00 -16.15 8.63
CA ASP A 744 -33.54 -16.31 7.28
C ASP A 744 -32.40 -17.34 7.13
N GLY A 745 -31.95 -17.93 8.25
CA GLY A 745 -30.88 -18.93 8.28
C GLY A 745 -29.49 -18.34 8.47
N THR A 746 -29.35 -17.03 8.66
CA THR A 746 -28.06 -16.38 8.94
C THR A 746 -27.59 -16.76 10.34
N ARG A 747 -26.31 -17.16 10.48
CA ARG A 747 -25.70 -17.49 11.76
C ARG A 747 -25.12 -16.23 12.40
N VAL A 748 -25.42 -16.03 13.67
CA VAL A 748 -25.03 -14.87 14.44
C VAL A 748 -24.51 -15.28 15.81
N ASP A 749 -23.71 -14.45 16.43
CA ASP A 749 -23.33 -14.59 17.83
C ASP A 749 -24.58 -14.35 18.70
N PRO A 750 -24.96 -15.31 19.59
CA PRO A 750 -26.18 -15.22 20.34
C PRO A 750 -26.23 -14.11 21.39
N ASP A 751 -25.06 -13.57 21.79
CA ASP A 751 -24.96 -12.53 22.81
C ASP A 751 -24.86 -11.12 22.19
N THR A 752 -24.30 -11.00 20.97
CA THR A 752 -24.08 -9.71 20.30
C THR A 752 -24.95 -9.50 19.07
N GLY A 753 -25.49 -10.56 18.47
CA GLY A 753 -26.26 -10.52 17.23
C GLY A 753 -25.40 -10.31 15.96
N GLU A 754 -24.07 -10.34 16.07
CA GLU A 754 -23.17 -10.18 14.92
C GLU A 754 -23.10 -11.45 14.06
N VAL A 755 -22.98 -11.29 12.73
CA VAL A 755 -22.98 -12.41 11.77
C VAL A 755 -21.67 -13.20 11.89
N ILE A 756 -21.78 -14.51 12.17
CA ILE A 756 -20.67 -15.45 12.25
C ILE A 756 -20.51 -16.17 10.92
N GLY A 757 -19.41 -15.91 10.19
CA GLY A 757 -19.00 -16.69 9.02
C GLY A 757 -19.08 -15.97 7.69
N ASN A 758 -18.24 -16.40 6.72
CA ASN A 758 -18.11 -15.87 5.37
C ASN A 758 -19.45 -15.82 4.63
N VAL A 759 -19.86 -14.63 4.25
CA VAL A 759 -20.99 -14.40 3.36
C VAL A 759 -20.57 -14.86 1.95
N GLU A 760 -20.97 -16.06 1.53
CA GLU A 760 -21.11 -16.35 0.11
C GLU A 760 -22.26 -15.48 -0.42
N LEU A 761 -21.92 -14.44 -1.17
CA LEU A 761 -22.89 -13.59 -1.87
C LEU A 761 -23.64 -14.41 -2.91
N ASN A 762 -24.81 -14.88 -2.56
CA ASN A 762 -25.83 -15.29 -3.52
C ASN A 762 -26.40 -14.02 -4.18
N LEU A 763 -25.87 -13.68 -5.36
CA LEU A 763 -26.47 -12.70 -6.25
C LEU A 763 -27.77 -13.26 -6.81
N PRO A 764 -28.91 -12.54 -6.79
CA PRO A 764 -30.12 -12.98 -7.47
C PRO A 764 -29.93 -12.93 -8.98
N GLU A 765 -30.28 -14.01 -9.66
CA GLU A 765 -30.33 -14.12 -11.11
C GLU A 765 -31.24 -13.02 -11.68
N SER A 766 -30.66 -12.11 -12.46
CA SER A 766 -31.41 -11.12 -13.22
C SER A 766 -32.12 -11.78 -14.39
N ASN A 767 -33.43 -11.89 -14.33
CA ASN A 767 -34.29 -12.12 -15.48
C ASN A 767 -34.30 -10.89 -16.37
N LEU A 768 -33.51 -10.94 -17.46
CA LEU A 768 -33.72 -10.08 -18.63
C LEU A 768 -34.08 -10.94 -19.83
N PRO A 769 -35.12 -10.61 -20.61
CA PRO A 769 -35.55 -11.36 -21.78
C PRO A 769 -34.58 -11.17 -22.93
N LEU A 770 -34.21 -12.29 -23.56
CA LEU A 770 -33.46 -12.35 -24.80
C LEU A 770 -34.28 -11.70 -25.91
N GLY A 771 -33.82 -10.59 -26.47
CA GLY A 771 -34.26 -10.03 -27.73
C GLY A 771 -33.63 -10.76 -28.93
N GLU A 772 -34.44 -10.96 -29.94
CA GLU A 772 -34.22 -11.75 -31.16
C GLU A 772 -33.03 -11.24 -31.98
N GLU A 773 -32.26 -12.19 -32.51
CA GLU A 773 -31.21 -12.01 -33.50
C GLU A 773 -31.84 -11.56 -34.84
N ASP A 774 -31.32 -10.48 -35.40
CA ASP A 774 -31.52 -10.10 -36.81
C ASP A 774 -30.21 -10.25 -37.57
N GLU A 775 -30.19 -11.22 -38.51
CA GLU A 775 -29.08 -11.45 -39.41
C GLU A 775 -29.10 -10.37 -40.53
N GLY A 776 -27.97 -9.78 -40.79
CA GLY A 776 -27.80 -8.85 -41.92
C GLY A 776 -26.36 -8.65 -42.34
N ASP A 777 -25.92 -9.48 -43.25
CA ASP A 777 -24.92 -9.32 -44.33
C ASP A 777 -23.79 -8.26 -44.23
N SER A 778 -22.58 -8.82 -44.25
CA SER A 778 -21.35 -8.22 -44.79
C SER A 778 -21.47 -7.90 -46.33
N PRO A 779 -20.75 -6.93 -46.95
CA PRO A 779 -19.32 -7.09 -47.22
C PRO A 779 -18.51 -5.73 -47.32
N PHE A 780 -17.30 -5.71 -46.93
CA PHE A 780 -16.00 -5.36 -47.56
C PHE A 780 -14.99 -5.00 -46.48
#